data_d70741c65c0af1188581ba332120adaf
#
_entry.id   d70741c65c0af1188581ba332120adaf
#
_cell.length_a   1.000
_cell.length_b   1.000
_cell.length_c   1.000
_cell.angle_alpha   90.00
_cell.angle_beta   90.00
_cell.angle_gamma   90.00
#
_symmetry.space_group_name_H-M   'P 1'
#
loop_
_entity.id
_entity.type
_entity.pdbx_description
1 polymer ?
#
loop_
_entity_poly.entity_id
_entity_poly.type
_entity_poly.pdbx_seq_one_letter_code
_entity_poly.pdbx_strand_id
1 'polypeptide(L)'
;MSKEKKNKKFRMALSTKISIGLLSLGLIGAVGVTVAGNHIYKKYQIEEAVQKGYDINIQDADFKQHYKTQVLDASGNVLQEFSRGDFEYISYKDMPKYLPDALVSIEDSRFKEHKGVDIQGFPAIIQSKLTGGEVRGASTLTQQLVKNVYLTNEQTITRKVTEMVLAQKIEDKYSKNDILEFYLNNVYFGHGAYGINTASLTYFGHSIKEATLYEVATLVGITNNPTLFDPVNRPENSLKRTKIILSEMVKQGYISEKDKEDALAHPSQAQLNLNQGNQITDYAVKFAIDNTVEDLMKADGFVFQYSFSSEDEEKEYKKKYAESYDEYYQKVINGGFVINTSINQEIQKQVQQIVTDTTAGKGVQATATVIDNQTNTVVAIVGGIEGQGEFNRASQSFKQPGSAIKPYISYTPALERGYTPNTPISDAKGNSSYPDNWYSDSIYQRNDLTLTKALEISANRPAYRLASEMPDPIDPLAKMNFRGLSYLDHNPITSIGGFTHGVRNVDMAAAVNTLVSGGAYHSPTNVTKITQRSSDSVVYDRSEEASPQVYTPQASYQMLGMMKSVVFGSEATGKYGDFGYPFLAAKTGTTDYYIDLWYTGATPYYSVAIWTGGDENISQSSWEQQKLPSYVFKNVMTYLHQGKPQIDFTMKSGSKVNADHSQYRETERENLAAQIATYKTNPLDEGVVDKALYENIMKAIQNLNNQTFTSYDTLNNITSYLTGQKERLLSEEYKANVESSLQSLIYNKQYQIDVYNANNPSGGPTKAELQQEKNNIENAIKNLQDRIAKLDEQKTSTSSSSNSSNNTSSSSQ
;
A
#
# COMPACT_ATOMS: atom_id res chain seq x y z
N MET A 1 36.49 -37.57 16.78
CA MET A 1 35.80 -37.25 18.04
C MET A 1 34.57 -36.44 17.65
N SER A 2 33.43 -37.13 17.53
CA SER A 2 32.14 -36.59 17.16
C SER A 2 31.50 -35.92 18.38
N LYS A 3 31.11 -34.64 18.23
CA LYS A 3 30.27 -33.98 19.22
C LYS A 3 28.82 -34.20 18.85
N GLU A 4 28.19 -35.20 19.45
CA GLU A 4 26.72 -35.30 19.53
C GLU A 4 26.14 -34.09 20.26
N LYS A 5 25.44 -33.22 19.53
CA LYS A 5 24.52 -32.26 20.15
C LYS A 5 23.27 -33.00 20.61
N LYS A 6 23.20 -33.30 21.91
CA LYS A 6 21.99 -33.78 22.56
C LYS A 6 20.89 -32.73 22.49
N ASN A 7 19.91 -32.94 21.62
CA ASN A 7 18.63 -32.25 21.67
C ASN A 7 17.92 -32.58 23.01
N LYS A 8 18.04 -31.70 23.99
CA LYS A 8 17.15 -31.73 25.17
C LYS A 8 15.75 -31.31 24.72
N LYS A 9 14.90 -32.24 24.36
CA LYS A 9 13.46 -32.00 24.30
C LYS A 9 12.98 -31.51 25.67
N PHE A 10 12.63 -30.22 25.74
CA PHE A 10 12.07 -29.64 26.95
C PHE A 10 10.70 -30.29 27.22
N ARG A 11 10.60 -31.11 28.29
CA ARG A 11 9.32 -31.63 28.78
C ARG A 11 8.74 -30.64 29.76
N MET A 12 7.81 -29.80 29.25
CA MET A 12 7.01 -28.93 30.13
C MET A 12 6.31 -29.74 31.24
N ALA A 13 6.31 -29.20 32.45
CA ALA A 13 5.56 -29.78 33.56
C ALA A 13 4.08 -29.89 33.21
N LEU A 14 3.42 -30.94 33.66
CA LEU A 14 1.99 -31.18 33.37
C LEU A 14 1.08 -30.01 33.81
N SER A 15 1.42 -29.32 34.89
CA SER A 15 0.76 -28.13 35.41
C SER A 15 0.85 -26.96 34.43
N THR A 16 2.02 -26.76 33.80
CA THR A 16 2.24 -25.70 32.79
C THR A 16 1.46 -25.99 31.49
N LYS A 17 1.41 -27.26 31.07
CA LYS A 17 0.58 -27.67 29.91
C LYS A 17 -0.91 -27.49 30.15
N ILE A 18 -1.37 -27.77 31.38
CA ILE A 18 -2.76 -27.57 31.77
C ILE A 18 -3.11 -26.06 31.86
N SER A 19 -2.20 -25.24 32.40
CA SER A 19 -2.40 -23.79 32.49
C SER A 19 -2.44 -23.14 31.09
N ILE A 20 -1.57 -23.53 30.18
CA ILE A 20 -1.57 -23.05 28.79
C ILE A 20 -2.80 -23.57 28.02
N GLY A 21 -3.21 -24.81 28.25
CA GLY A 21 -4.43 -25.38 27.68
C GLY A 21 -5.69 -24.66 28.15
N LEU A 22 -5.77 -24.29 29.42
CA LEU A 22 -6.87 -23.52 30.00
C LEU A 22 -6.87 -22.06 29.54
N LEU A 23 -5.70 -21.46 29.36
CA LEU A 23 -5.55 -20.12 28.80
C LEU A 23 -5.96 -20.05 27.33
N SER A 24 -5.59 -21.06 26.51
CA SER A 24 -6.04 -21.15 25.13
C SER A 24 -7.54 -21.45 25.01
N LEU A 25 -8.13 -22.19 25.92
CA LEU A 25 -9.57 -22.45 26.00
C LEU A 25 -10.37 -21.20 26.45
N GLY A 26 -9.81 -20.37 27.33
CA GLY A 26 -10.39 -19.07 27.70
C GLY A 26 -10.45 -18.08 26.55
N LEU A 27 -9.52 -18.11 25.62
CA LEU A 27 -9.51 -17.29 24.38
C LEU A 27 -10.55 -17.76 23.34
N ILE A 28 -10.97 -19.02 23.38
CA ILE A 28 -11.85 -19.65 22.38
C ILE A 28 -13.29 -19.81 22.91
N GLY A 29 -13.68 -19.04 23.88
CA GLY A 29 -15.01 -18.99 24.50
C GLY A 29 -16.10 -19.87 23.86
N ALA A 30 -16.40 -21.03 24.48
CA ALA A 30 -17.65 -21.75 24.36
C ALA A 30 -18.03 -22.50 23.06
N VAL A 31 -17.08 -23.19 22.41
CA VAL A 31 -17.46 -24.17 21.36
C VAL A 31 -16.71 -25.50 21.57
N GLY A 32 -17.43 -26.55 21.86
CA GLY A 32 -17.15 -27.98 21.70
C GLY A 32 -15.77 -28.55 22.13
N VAL A 33 -15.66 -29.06 23.32
CA VAL A 33 -14.44 -29.19 24.16
C VAL A 33 -13.43 -30.29 23.81
N THR A 34 -13.58 -31.18 22.82
CA THR A 34 -12.63 -32.31 22.71
C THR A 34 -11.99 -32.58 21.37
N VAL A 35 -12.64 -32.33 20.26
CA VAL A 35 -12.08 -32.59 18.91
C VAL A 35 -11.55 -31.29 18.28
N ALA A 36 -12.18 -30.17 18.56
CA ALA A 36 -11.75 -28.85 18.06
C ALA A 36 -10.41 -28.38 18.68
N GLY A 37 -10.15 -28.70 19.93
CA GLY A 37 -8.94 -28.26 20.65
C GLY A 37 -7.61 -28.72 19.98
N ASN A 38 -7.52 -29.98 19.55
CA ASN A 38 -6.33 -30.51 18.88
C ASN A 38 -6.14 -29.94 17.45
N HIS A 39 -7.25 -29.60 16.78
CA HIS A 39 -7.17 -29.01 15.44
C HIS A 39 -6.74 -27.53 15.51
N ILE A 40 -7.24 -26.80 16.50
CA ILE A 40 -6.88 -25.40 16.78
C ILE A 40 -5.42 -25.31 17.24
N TYR A 41 -4.98 -26.20 18.12
CA TYR A 41 -3.60 -26.26 18.62
C TYR A 41 -2.59 -26.44 17.48
N LYS A 42 -2.86 -27.35 16.52
CA LYS A 42 -2.02 -27.58 15.33
C LYS A 42 -2.16 -26.44 14.29
N LYS A 43 -3.37 -25.93 14.11
CA LYS A 43 -3.64 -24.89 13.10
C LYS A 43 -2.93 -23.56 13.42
N TYR A 44 -2.79 -23.20 14.68
CA TYR A 44 -2.22 -21.92 15.11
C TYR A 44 -0.81 -22.02 15.67
N GLN A 45 -0.10 -23.14 15.45
CA GLN A 45 1.30 -23.32 15.84
C GLN A 45 1.58 -22.89 17.30
N ILE A 46 0.71 -23.25 18.22
CA ILE A 46 0.76 -22.78 19.62
C ILE A 46 2.07 -23.20 20.31
N GLU A 47 2.61 -24.41 20.02
CA GLU A 47 3.91 -24.84 20.58
C GLU A 47 5.05 -23.94 20.14
N GLU A 48 5.08 -23.54 18.88
CA GLU A 48 6.08 -22.64 18.32
C GLU A 48 5.98 -21.23 18.92
N ALA A 49 4.76 -20.71 19.09
CA ALA A 49 4.51 -19.44 19.76
C ALA A 49 4.99 -19.42 21.21
N VAL A 50 4.75 -20.52 21.94
CA VAL A 50 5.22 -20.69 23.32
C VAL A 50 6.76 -20.75 23.33
N GLN A 51 7.36 -21.53 22.43
CA GLN A 51 8.82 -21.65 22.34
C GLN A 51 9.46 -20.30 22.01
N LYS A 52 8.91 -19.58 21.03
CA LYS A 52 9.35 -18.22 20.68
C LYS A 52 9.35 -17.29 21.89
N GLY A 53 8.29 -17.33 22.71
CA GLY A 53 8.23 -16.54 23.94
C GLY A 53 9.29 -16.90 24.97
N TYR A 54 9.63 -18.20 25.11
CA TYR A 54 10.70 -18.65 26.02
C TYR A 54 12.09 -18.29 25.50
N ASP A 55 12.31 -18.30 24.19
CA ASP A 55 13.61 -18.03 23.56
C ASP A 55 14.03 -16.56 23.63
N ILE A 56 13.08 -15.64 23.75
CA ILE A 56 13.37 -14.20 23.91
C ILE A 56 14.09 -13.98 25.26
N ASN A 57 15.31 -13.45 25.20
CA ASN A 57 16.11 -13.11 26.39
C ASN A 57 15.74 -11.71 26.87
N ILE A 58 15.09 -11.61 28.01
CA ILE A 58 14.64 -10.33 28.61
C ILE A 58 15.78 -9.74 29.42
N GLN A 59 16.20 -8.50 29.10
CA GLN A 59 17.24 -7.75 29.79
C GLN A 59 16.74 -6.39 30.28
N ASP A 60 17.33 -5.85 31.34
CA ASP A 60 17.03 -4.52 31.86
C ASP A 60 17.28 -3.40 30.82
N ALA A 61 18.28 -3.59 29.97
CA ALA A 61 18.62 -2.69 28.89
C ALA A 61 17.45 -2.51 27.90
N ASP A 62 16.62 -3.54 27.68
CA ASP A 62 15.49 -3.51 26.75
C ASP A 62 14.44 -2.45 27.17
N PHE A 63 14.36 -2.14 28.47
CA PHE A 63 13.43 -1.17 29.03
C PHE A 63 14.04 0.20 29.35
N LYS A 64 15.35 0.25 29.60
CA LYS A 64 16.05 1.43 30.09
C LYS A 64 16.92 2.13 29.04
N GLN A 65 17.32 1.38 28.00
CA GLN A 65 18.11 1.94 26.91
C GLN A 65 17.21 2.30 25.74
N HIS A 66 17.30 3.55 25.33
CA HIS A 66 16.61 4.01 24.12
C HIS A 66 17.63 4.09 23.00
N TYR A 67 17.54 3.13 22.10
CA TYR A 67 18.37 3.12 20.91
C TYR A 67 17.89 4.16 19.92
N LYS A 68 18.82 4.94 19.40
CA LYS A 68 18.54 5.83 18.26
C LYS A 68 18.27 5.02 17.01
N THR A 69 17.33 5.45 16.21
CA THR A 69 17.20 4.93 14.84
C THR A 69 18.31 5.51 13.99
N GLN A 70 19.00 4.67 13.23
CA GLN A 70 20.09 5.05 12.33
C GLN A 70 19.75 4.62 10.90
N VAL A 71 19.93 5.54 9.96
CA VAL A 71 19.93 5.24 8.53
C VAL A 71 21.39 5.20 8.08
N LEU A 72 21.78 4.08 7.47
CA LEU A 72 23.14 3.81 7.01
C LEU A 72 23.20 3.77 5.49
N ASP A 73 24.31 4.24 4.91
CA ASP A 73 24.63 4.07 3.49
C ASP A 73 25.04 2.63 3.15
N ALA A 74 25.30 2.35 1.88
CA ALA A 74 25.73 1.03 1.40
C ALA A 74 27.08 0.56 1.99
N SER A 75 27.88 1.47 2.56
CA SER A 75 29.17 1.18 3.21
C SER A 75 29.05 1.05 4.73
N GLY A 76 27.86 1.24 5.29
CA GLY A 76 27.59 1.21 6.73
C GLY A 76 27.87 2.53 7.45
N ASN A 77 28.14 3.62 6.75
CA ASN A 77 28.29 4.93 7.37
C ASN A 77 26.92 5.51 7.69
N VAL A 78 26.84 6.25 8.81
CA VAL A 78 25.60 6.90 9.23
C VAL A 78 25.27 8.08 8.32
N LEU A 79 24.11 8.02 7.65
CA LEU A 79 23.52 9.13 6.91
C LEU A 79 22.79 10.08 7.87
N GLN A 80 21.95 9.53 8.74
CA GLN A 80 21.22 10.30 9.76
C GLN A 80 20.91 9.43 10.99
N GLU A 81 20.89 10.06 12.15
CA GLU A 81 20.39 9.49 13.39
C GLU A 81 19.14 10.22 13.85
N PHE A 82 18.19 9.46 14.37
CA PHE A 82 16.98 9.99 14.99
C PHE A 82 17.00 9.65 16.47
N SER A 83 16.75 10.65 17.28
CA SER A 83 16.64 10.49 18.73
C SER A 83 15.25 10.86 19.21
N ARG A 84 14.84 10.28 20.32
CA ARG A 84 13.56 10.62 20.99
C ARG A 84 13.55 12.03 21.61
N GLY A 85 14.39 12.93 21.13
CA GLY A 85 14.56 14.26 21.75
C GLY A 85 15.21 14.16 23.13
N ASP A 86 14.78 14.99 24.06
CA ASP A 86 15.27 15.01 25.45
C ASP A 86 14.64 13.87 26.29
N PHE A 87 14.78 12.62 25.79
CA PHE A 87 14.30 11.47 26.55
C PHE A 87 15.08 11.37 27.86
N GLU A 88 14.39 11.61 28.97
CA GLU A 88 14.89 11.37 30.32
C GLU A 88 14.12 10.22 30.94
N TYR A 89 14.84 9.11 31.21
CA TYR A 89 14.28 7.98 31.95
C TYR A 89 13.94 8.39 33.37
N ILE A 90 12.71 8.11 33.79
CA ILE A 90 12.28 8.45 35.14
C ILE A 90 12.13 7.18 35.99
N SER A 91 12.83 7.11 37.11
CA SER A 91 12.70 5.98 38.03
C SER A 91 11.38 6.04 38.79
N TYR A 92 10.83 4.88 39.16
CA TYR A 92 9.55 4.79 39.89
C TYR A 92 9.49 5.69 41.14
N LYS A 93 10.61 5.78 41.86
CA LYS A 93 10.72 6.63 43.07
C LYS A 93 10.62 8.13 42.79
N ASP A 94 10.95 8.55 41.58
CA ASP A 94 10.94 9.97 41.16
C ASP A 94 9.63 10.35 40.46
N MET A 95 8.72 9.39 40.25
CA MET A 95 7.40 9.63 39.66
C MET A 95 6.45 10.29 40.69
N PRO A 96 5.54 11.18 40.24
CA PRO A 96 4.49 11.70 41.08
C PRO A 96 3.67 10.54 41.71
N LYS A 97 3.30 10.63 42.96
CA LYS A 97 2.57 9.59 43.69
C LYS A 97 1.31 9.10 42.92
N TYR A 98 0.60 10.02 42.28
CA TYR A 98 -0.67 9.72 41.60
C TYR A 98 -0.48 9.03 40.25
N LEU A 99 0.70 9.06 39.67
CA LEU A 99 0.93 8.57 38.29
C LEU A 99 0.74 7.05 38.16
N PRO A 100 1.41 6.20 38.97
CA PRO A 100 1.16 4.75 38.94
C PRO A 100 -0.29 4.40 39.27
N ASP A 101 -0.89 5.10 40.26
CA ASP A 101 -2.27 4.84 40.71
C ASP A 101 -3.29 5.23 39.61
N ALA A 102 -3.09 6.35 38.90
CA ALA A 102 -3.91 6.74 37.76
C ALA A 102 -3.86 5.69 36.65
N LEU A 103 -2.66 5.21 36.29
CA LEU A 103 -2.50 4.18 35.27
C LEU A 103 -3.18 2.87 35.65
N VAL A 104 -2.93 2.38 36.86
CA VAL A 104 -3.53 1.14 37.37
C VAL A 104 -5.05 1.25 37.42
N SER A 105 -5.59 2.39 37.86
CA SER A 105 -7.03 2.58 38.01
C SER A 105 -7.82 2.41 36.72
N ILE A 106 -7.26 2.79 35.58
CA ILE A 106 -7.96 2.80 34.29
C ILE A 106 -7.59 1.64 33.38
N GLU A 107 -6.32 1.23 33.34
CA GLU A 107 -5.84 0.21 32.41
C GLU A 107 -5.91 -1.20 33.00
N ASP A 108 -5.59 -1.35 34.31
CA ASP A 108 -5.48 -2.67 34.92
C ASP A 108 -5.72 -2.62 36.44
N SER A 109 -7.00 -2.48 36.83
CA SER A 109 -7.36 -2.26 38.24
C SER A 109 -6.97 -3.42 39.19
N ARG A 110 -6.66 -4.60 38.65
CA ARG A 110 -6.18 -5.77 39.42
C ARG A 110 -4.69 -6.07 39.16
N PHE A 111 -3.96 -5.11 38.68
CA PHE A 111 -2.54 -5.25 38.35
C PHE A 111 -1.72 -5.90 39.46
N LYS A 112 -2.00 -5.54 40.72
CA LYS A 112 -1.30 -6.05 41.90
C LYS A 112 -1.64 -7.51 42.24
N GLU A 113 -2.72 -8.07 41.65
CA GLU A 113 -3.27 -9.39 42.04
C GLU A 113 -2.86 -10.52 41.10
N HIS A 114 -2.67 -10.23 39.81
CA HIS A 114 -2.36 -11.25 38.81
C HIS A 114 -0.83 -11.33 38.52
N LYS A 115 -0.43 -12.39 37.80
CA LYS A 115 0.95 -12.62 37.35
C LYS A 115 1.02 -12.56 35.83
N GLY A 116 0.93 -11.37 35.27
CA GLY A 116 1.08 -11.09 33.84
C GLY A 116 -0.19 -11.29 33.02
N VAL A 117 -1.07 -12.20 33.39
CA VAL A 117 -2.34 -12.47 32.72
C VAL A 117 -3.47 -12.49 33.74
N ASP A 118 -4.52 -11.69 33.49
CA ASP A 118 -5.67 -11.63 34.36
C ASP A 118 -6.80 -12.59 33.93
N ILE A 119 -6.77 -13.82 34.42
CA ILE A 119 -7.74 -14.85 34.05
C ILE A 119 -9.12 -14.57 34.71
N GLN A 120 -9.16 -13.93 35.88
CA GLN A 120 -10.42 -13.65 36.59
C GLN A 120 -11.19 -12.48 35.97
N GLY A 121 -10.55 -11.62 35.14
CA GLY A 121 -11.19 -10.54 34.38
C GLY A 121 -11.98 -11.01 33.15
N PHE A 122 -11.71 -12.20 32.62
CA PHE A 122 -12.33 -12.71 31.39
C PHE A 122 -13.89 -12.77 31.44
N PRO A 123 -14.53 -13.29 32.49
CA PRO A 123 -15.99 -13.34 32.54
C PRO A 123 -16.66 -11.96 32.46
N ALA A 124 -16.08 -10.96 33.13
CA ALA A 124 -16.61 -9.59 33.12
C ALA A 124 -16.51 -8.94 31.74
N ILE A 125 -15.45 -9.24 30.96
CA ILE A 125 -15.26 -8.76 29.59
C ILE A 125 -16.30 -9.38 28.65
N ILE A 126 -16.56 -10.68 28.77
CA ILE A 126 -17.59 -11.37 27.99
C ILE A 126 -18.98 -10.78 28.29
N GLN A 127 -19.27 -10.55 29.55
CA GLN A 127 -20.55 -9.94 29.99
C GLN A 127 -20.70 -8.52 29.42
N SER A 128 -19.66 -7.67 29.50
CA SER A 128 -19.69 -6.30 28.94
C SER A 128 -19.92 -6.30 27.43
N LYS A 129 -19.27 -7.19 26.67
CA LYS A 129 -19.52 -7.35 25.22
C LYS A 129 -20.94 -7.79 24.90
N LEU A 130 -21.54 -8.66 25.71
CA LEU A 130 -22.91 -9.14 25.54
C LEU A 130 -23.97 -8.09 25.90
N THR A 131 -23.65 -7.18 26.82
CA THR A 131 -24.58 -6.16 27.32
C THR A 131 -24.43 -4.79 26.66
N GLY A 132 -23.49 -4.63 25.68
CA GLY A 132 -23.25 -3.36 25.00
C GLY A 132 -22.59 -2.29 25.87
N GLY A 133 -22.00 -2.68 27.02
CA GLY A 133 -21.23 -1.78 27.87
C GLY A 133 -19.85 -1.44 27.30
N GLU A 134 -19.22 -0.36 27.77
CA GLU A 134 -17.85 -0.03 27.41
C GLU A 134 -16.91 -1.18 27.79
N VAL A 135 -16.24 -1.74 26.76
CA VAL A 135 -15.31 -2.85 26.94
C VAL A 135 -14.00 -2.31 27.48
N ARG A 136 -13.68 -2.56 28.76
CA ARG A 136 -12.31 -2.41 29.25
C ARG A 136 -11.38 -3.33 28.44
N GLY A 137 -10.19 -2.85 28.09
CA GLY A 137 -9.19 -3.63 27.38
C GLY A 137 -8.90 -4.96 28.08
N ALA A 138 -8.88 -6.07 27.33
CA ALA A 138 -8.69 -7.41 27.88
C ALA A 138 -7.22 -7.71 28.25
N SER A 139 -6.26 -6.85 27.90
CA SER A 139 -4.83 -7.04 28.10
C SER A 139 -4.35 -6.33 29.36
N THR A 140 -3.53 -7.01 30.16
CA THR A 140 -2.91 -6.43 31.34
C THR A 140 -1.81 -5.42 30.96
N LEU A 141 -1.40 -4.55 31.89
CA LEU A 141 -0.26 -3.64 31.72
C LEU A 141 1.02 -4.37 31.35
N THR A 142 1.27 -5.54 31.93
CA THR A 142 2.44 -6.38 31.61
C THR A 142 2.36 -6.89 30.16
N GLN A 143 1.17 -7.28 29.68
CA GLN A 143 0.97 -7.69 28.30
C GLN A 143 1.15 -6.50 27.32
N GLN A 144 0.69 -5.31 27.68
CA GLN A 144 0.91 -4.11 26.89
C GLN A 144 2.39 -3.73 26.84
N LEU A 145 3.14 -3.84 27.95
CA LEU A 145 4.58 -3.61 27.99
C LEU A 145 5.31 -4.57 27.03
N VAL A 146 4.98 -5.87 27.13
CA VAL A 146 5.56 -6.91 26.25
C VAL A 146 5.29 -6.59 24.78
N LYS A 147 4.06 -6.22 24.46
CA LYS A 147 3.67 -5.86 23.08
C LYS A 147 4.51 -4.68 22.58
N ASN A 148 4.68 -3.65 23.41
CA ASN A 148 5.38 -2.43 23.01
C ASN A 148 6.89 -2.59 22.85
N VAL A 149 7.51 -3.55 23.56
CA VAL A 149 8.97 -3.72 23.58
C VAL A 149 9.46 -4.87 22.70
N TYR A 150 8.73 -5.99 22.65
CA TYR A 150 9.21 -7.24 22.04
C TYR A 150 8.40 -7.75 20.85
N LEU A 151 7.17 -7.26 20.64
CA LEU A 151 6.25 -7.84 19.66
C LEU A 151 5.77 -6.82 18.64
N THR A 152 5.26 -7.33 17.52
CA THR A 152 4.60 -6.54 16.48
C THR A 152 3.11 -6.34 16.80
N ASN A 153 2.44 -5.43 16.08
CA ASN A 153 1.01 -5.17 16.25
C ASN A 153 0.09 -6.19 15.54
N GLU A 154 0.66 -7.27 14.99
CA GLU A 154 -0.13 -8.36 14.39
C GLU A 154 -1.22 -8.86 15.33
N GLN A 155 -2.45 -8.97 14.82
CA GLN A 155 -3.58 -9.51 15.59
C GLN A 155 -3.74 -11.02 15.37
N THR A 156 -2.67 -11.80 15.63
CA THR A 156 -2.69 -13.25 15.50
C THR A 156 -2.79 -13.95 16.86
N ILE A 157 -3.37 -15.16 16.84
CA ILE A 157 -3.43 -16.00 18.05
C ILE A 157 -2.02 -16.38 18.49
N THR A 158 -1.15 -16.67 17.54
CA THR A 158 0.27 -17.00 17.78
C THR A 158 0.97 -15.88 18.54
N ARG A 159 0.86 -14.63 18.06
CA ARG A 159 1.43 -13.47 18.74
C ARG A 159 0.83 -13.31 20.16
N LYS A 160 -0.50 -13.47 20.32
CA LYS A 160 -1.14 -13.32 21.64
C LYS A 160 -0.67 -14.39 22.64
N VAL A 161 -0.40 -15.60 22.19
CA VAL A 161 0.19 -16.66 23.03
C VAL A 161 1.62 -16.30 23.42
N THR A 162 2.45 -15.84 22.48
CA THR A 162 3.82 -15.37 22.77
C THR A 162 3.80 -14.22 23.78
N GLU A 163 2.89 -13.25 23.62
CA GLU A 163 2.69 -12.13 24.56
C GLU A 163 2.38 -12.61 26.00
N MET A 164 1.48 -13.58 26.13
CA MET A 164 1.13 -14.12 27.44
C MET A 164 2.31 -14.83 28.12
N VAL A 165 3.11 -15.58 27.36
CA VAL A 165 4.32 -16.25 27.87
C VAL A 165 5.36 -15.23 28.33
N LEU A 166 5.60 -14.20 27.53
CA LEU A 166 6.55 -13.14 27.88
C LEU A 166 6.07 -12.31 29.07
N ALA A 167 4.77 -11.99 29.15
CA ALA A 167 4.21 -11.27 30.29
C ALA A 167 4.43 -12.05 31.61
N GLN A 168 4.27 -13.37 31.58
CA GLN A 168 4.57 -14.22 32.74
C GLN A 168 6.06 -14.21 33.08
N LYS A 169 6.95 -14.30 32.08
CA LYS A 169 8.42 -14.22 32.31
C LYS A 169 8.84 -12.89 32.93
N ILE A 170 8.24 -11.77 32.51
CA ILE A 170 8.51 -10.44 33.09
C ILE A 170 8.06 -10.39 34.55
N GLU A 171 6.86 -10.87 34.87
CA GLU A 171 6.37 -10.91 36.25
C GLU A 171 7.18 -11.86 37.17
N ASP A 172 7.80 -12.89 36.60
CA ASP A 172 8.70 -13.76 37.34
C ASP A 172 10.08 -13.11 37.63
N LYS A 173 10.48 -12.12 36.79
CA LYS A 173 11.80 -11.50 36.90
C LYS A 173 11.76 -10.14 37.61
N TYR A 174 10.70 -9.35 37.43
CA TYR A 174 10.61 -7.95 37.89
C TYR A 174 9.45 -7.73 38.85
N SER A 175 9.63 -6.77 39.75
CA SER A 175 8.56 -6.34 40.66
C SER A 175 7.48 -5.57 39.92
N LYS A 176 6.29 -5.46 40.53
CA LYS A 176 5.19 -4.63 39.99
C LYS A 176 5.59 -3.17 39.78
N ASN A 177 6.43 -2.61 40.65
CA ASN A 177 6.93 -1.25 40.52
C ASN A 177 7.90 -1.12 39.33
N ASP A 178 8.78 -2.11 39.11
CA ASP A 178 9.65 -2.13 37.94
C ASP A 178 8.83 -2.19 36.64
N ILE A 179 7.77 -3.01 36.62
CA ILE A 179 6.91 -3.15 35.45
C ILE A 179 6.17 -1.83 35.13
N LEU A 180 5.67 -1.11 36.16
CA LEU A 180 5.08 0.21 35.98
C LEU A 180 6.11 1.24 35.51
N GLU A 181 7.32 1.22 36.09
CA GLU A 181 8.43 2.04 35.65
C GLU A 181 8.75 1.81 34.17
N PHE A 182 8.91 0.55 33.78
CA PHE A 182 9.21 0.19 32.38
C PHE A 182 8.07 0.59 31.43
N TYR A 183 6.81 0.35 31.82
CA TYR A 183 5.66 0.71 31.01
C TYR A 183 5.60 2.22 30.76
N LEU A 184 5.67 3.03 31.82
CA LEU A 184 5.57 4.47 31.75
C LEU A 184 6.73 5.13 30.98
N ASN A 185 7.90 4.50 30.97
CA ASN A 185 9.04 4.98 30.17
C ASN A 185 9.03 4.51 28.71
N ASN A 186 8.21 3.53 28.35
CA ASN A 186 8.23 2.95 26.99
C ASN A 186 6.95 3.14 26.18
N VAL A 187 5.83 3.53 26.81
CA VAL A 187 4.56 3.70 26.11
C VAL A 187 4.57 4.97 25.26
N TYR A 188 3.86 4.94 24.13
CA TYR A 188 3.69 6.06 23.21
C TYR A 188 2.53 6.96 23.62
N PHE A 189 2.77 8.27 23.64
CA PHE A 189 1.82 9.31 24.05
C PHE A 189 1.38 10.25 22.91
N GLY A 190 1.64 9.92 21.66
CA GLY A 190 1.38 10.83 20.54
C GLY A 190 2.52 11.83 20.28
N HIS A 191 2.48 12.50 19.12
CA HIS A 191 3.44 13.53 18.70
C HIS A 191 4.92 13.16 18.88
N GLY A 192 5.27 11.88 18.69
CA GLY A 192 6.65 11.41 18.86
C GLY A 192 7.10 11.24 20.31
N ALA A 193 6.22 11.49 21.29
CA ALA A 193 6.55 11.37 22.70
C ALA A 193 6.46 9.91 23.16
N TYR A 194 7.60 9.29 23.41
CA TYR A 194 7.73 8.01 24.08
C TYR A 194 8.25 8.22 25.51
N GLY A 195 7.58 7.60 26.47
CA GLY A 195 7.84 7.78 27.88
C GLY A 195 7.17 9.01 28.48
N ILE A 196 6.74 8.85 29.72
CA ILE A 196 5.89 9.80 30.42
C ILE A 196 6.55 11.16 30.66
N ASN A 197 7.89 11.21 30.89
CA ASN A 197 8.57 12.48 31.08
C ASN A 197 8.69 13.26 29.77
N THR A 198 9.01 12.56 28.67
CA THR A 198 8.98 13.15 27.32
C THR A 198 7.60 13.69 26.98
N ALA A 199 6.54 12.93 27.30
CA ALA A 199 5.17 13.37 27.08
C ALA A 199 4.82 14.63 27.90
N SER A 200 5.24 14.69 29.16
CA SER A 200 5.05 15.89 30.01
C SER A 200 5.76 17.12 29.42
N LEU A 201 7.00 16.96 28.98
CA LEU A 201 7.74 18.03 28.30
C LEU A 201 7.05 18.45 26.98
N THR A 202 6.59 17.48 26.19
CA THR A 202 5.93 17.73 24.90
C THR A 202 4.60 18.50 25.05
N TYR A 203 3.77 18.11 26.02
CA TYR A 203 2.43 18.68 26.16
C TYR A 203 2.32 19.83 27.14
N PHE A 204 3.17 19.86 28.16
CA PHE A 204 3.09 20.84 29.26
C PHE A 204 4.37 21.66 29.46
N GLY A 205 5.48 21.28 28.79
CA GLY A 205 6.74 22.07 28.83
C GLY A 205 7.55 21.90 30.10
N HIS A 206 7.21 20.99 31.00
CA HIS A 206 7.94 20.69 32.23
C HIS A 206 8.02 19.19 32.53
N SER A 207 8.93 18.82 33.43
CA SER A 207 9.12 17.43 33.84
C SER A 207 7.87 16.85 34.50
N ILE A 208 7.63 15.56 34.28
CA ILE A 208 6.53 14.81 34.96
C ILE A 208 6.62 14.90 36.49
N LYS A 209 7.82 15.14 37.05
CA LYS A 209 8.01 15.32 38.50
C LYS A 209 7.21 16.49 39.07
N GLU A 210 6.94 17.48 38.22
CA GLU A 210 6.26 18.73 38.56
C GLU A 210 4.77 18.70 38.17
N ALA A 211 4.34 17.60 37.50
CA ALA A 211 2.99 17.50 36.93
C ALA A 211 1.89 17.47 37.99
N THR A 212 0.84 18.25 37.75
CA THR A 212 -0.37 18.28 38.56
C THR A 212 -1.17 16.99 38.42
N LEU A 213 -2.10 16.72 39.32
CA LEU A 213 -3.02 15.57 39.21
C LEU A 213 -3.84 15.61 37.91
N TYR A 214 -4.23 16.79 37.45
CA TYR A 214 -4.93 16.98 36.19
C TYR A 214 -4.07 16.54 35.00
N GLU A 215 -2.82 16.99 34.94
CA GLU A 215 -1.87 16.66 33.87
C GLU A 215 -1.53 15.16 33.86
N VAL A 216 -1.30 14.56 35.03
CA VAL A 216 -1.10 13.12 35.17
C VAL A 216 -2.28 12.34 34.60
N ALA A 217 -3.51 12.68 34.97
CA ALA A 217 -4.71 12.00 34.47
C ALA A 217 -4.91 12.21 32.96
N THR A 218 -4.55 13.41 32.46
CA THR A 218 -4.58 13.72 31.02
C THR A 218 -3.58 12.85 30.26
N LEU A 219 -2.32 12.83 30.69
CA LEU A 219 -1.27 12.02 30.06
C LEU A 219 -1.62 10.52 30.08
N VAL A 220 -2.06 9.98 31.21
CA VAL A 220 -2.49 8.58 31.30
C VAL A 220 -3.64 8.29 30.32
N GLY A 221 -4.54 9.27 30.10
CA GLY A 221 -5.64 9.13 29.14
C GLY A 221 -5.22 8.89 27.71
N ILE A 222 -4.06 9.44 27.31
CA ILE A 222 -3.51 9.35 25.95
C ILE A 222 -3.10 7.91 25.62
N THR A 223 -2.61 7.12 26.58
CA THR A 223 -2.03 5.77 26.33
C THR A 223 -2.99 4.80 25.66
N ASN A 224 -4.29 4.98 25.84
CA ASN A 224 -5.32 4.11 25.30
C ASN A 224 -5.51 4.29 23.79
N ASN A 225 -5.55 5.55 23.34
CA ASN A 225 -5.60 5.92 21.91
C ASN A 225 -5.08 7.35 21.74
N PRO A 226 -3.77 7.50 21.38
CA PRO A 226 -3.11 8.81 21.28
C PRO A 226 -3.80 9.78 20.32
N THR A 227 -4.34 9.28 19.20
CA THR A 227 -5.04 10.12 18.22
C THR A 227 -6.41 10.60 18.73
N LEU A 228 -7.14 9.73 19.44
CA LEU A 228 -8.50 10.04 19.91
C LEU A 228 -8.48 10.96 21.13
N PHE A 229 -7.51 10.78 22.03
CA PHE A 229 -7.41 11.48 23.30
C PHE A 229 -6.30 12.53 23.34
N ASP A 230 -5.88 13.00 22.16
CA ASP A 230 -4.93 14.10 21.99
C ASP A 230 -5.43 15.38 22.67
N PRO A 231 -4.73 15.90 23.69
CA PRO A 231 -5.18 17.08 24.42
C PRO A 231 -5.08 18.39 23.65
N VAL A 232 -4.31 18.42 22.55
CA VAL A 232 -4.13 19.60 21.69
C VAL A 232 -5.13 19.58 20.55
N ASN A 233 -5.17 18.46 19.79
CA ASN A 233 -6.01 18.37 18.60
C ASN A 233 -7.47 17.95 18.90
N ARG A 234 -7.71 17.28 20.05
CA ARG A 234 -9.02 16.78 20.48
C ARG A 234 -9.30 17.05 21.98
N PRO A 235 -9.24 18.31 22.43
CA PRO A 235 -9.30 18.66 23.85
C PRO A 235 -10.57 18.17 24.56
N GLU A 236 -11.73 18.13 23.87
CA GLU A 236 -12.97 17.65 24.45
C GLU A 236 -12.95 16.15 24.77
N ASN A 237 -12.36 15.33 23.86
CA ASN A 237 -12.24 13.91 24.09
C ASN A 237 -11.24 13.60 25.19
N SER A 238 -10.11 14.31 25.20
CA SER A 238 -9.10 14.26 26.25
C SER A 238 -9.71 14.60 27.62
N LEU A 239 -10.45 15.71 27.72
CA LEU A 239 -11.11 16.12 28.96
C LEU A 239 -12.13 15.06 29.45
N LYS A 240 -12.92 14.47 28.55
CA LYS A 240 -13.86 13.39 28.90
C LYS A 240 -13.09 12.19 29.49
N ARG A 241 -11.98 11.80 28.87
CA ARG A 241 -11.13 10.70 29.32
C ARG A 241 -10.48 11.01 30.69
N THR A 242 -9.93 12.22 30.84
CA THR A 242 -9.38 12.71 32.12
C THR A 242 -10.38 12.61 33.27
N LYS A 243 -11.64 13.04 33.06
CA LYS A 243 -12.72 12.93 34.04
C LYS A 243 -13.01 11.47 34.42
N ILE A 244 -13.00 10.56 33.48
CA ILE A 244 -13.20 9.12 33.71
C ILE A 244 -12.09 8.59 34.61
N ILE A 245 -10.82 8.91 34.30
CA ILE A 245 -9.64 8.46 35.07
C ILE A 245 -9.72 8.96 36.50
N LEU A 246 -9.93 10.25 36.70
CA LEU A 246 -10.06 10.83 38.03
C LEU A 246 -11.22 10.19 38.82
N SER A 247 -12.34 9.87 38.15
CA SER A 247 -13.48 9.18 38.81
C SER A 247 -13.16 7.72 39.17
N GLU A 248 -12.41 7.00 38.34
CA GLU A 248 -11.96 5.64 38.70
C GLU A 248 -10.93 5.68 39.86
N MET A 249 -10.06 6.68 39.90
CA MET A 249 -9.13 6.90 41.04
C MET A 249 -9.87 7.12 42.35
N VAL A 250 -10.95 7.92 42.35
CA VAL A 250 -11.82 8.11 43.53
C VAL A 250 -12.47 6.80 43.93
N LYS A 251 -13.10 6.11 42.99
CA LYS A 251 -13.79 4.84 43.20
C LYS A 251 -12.91 3.76 43.82
N GLN A 252 -11.60 3.77 43.47
CA GLN A 252 -10.62 2.82 44.02
C GLN A 252 -9.88 3.35 45.26
N GLY A 253 -10.19 4.57 45.72
CA GLY A 253 -9.67 5.15 46.95
C GLY A 253 -8.24 5.71 46.83
N TYR A 254 -7.75 5.97 45.63
CA TYR A 254 -6.42 6.56 45.40
C TYR A 254 -6.41 8.07 45.68
N ILE A 255 -7.53 8.76 45.41
CA ILE A 255 -7.73 10.17 45.66
C ILE A 255 -9.13 10.38 46.28
N SER A 256 -9.34 11.54 46.92
CA SER A 256 -10.66 11.94 47.41
C SER A 256 -11.51 12.60 46.33
N GLU A 257 -12.85 12.70 46.55
CA GLU A 257 -13.72 13.47 45.65
C GLU A 257 -13.27 14.95 45.56
N LYS A 258 -12.82 15.52 46.69
CA LYS A 258 -12.27 16.87 46.72
C LYS A 258 -11.04 17.03 45.83
N ASP A 259 -10.10 16.07 45.85
CA ASP A 259 -8.91 16.13 45.00
C ASP A 259 -9.30 16.10 43.52
N LYS A 260 -10.31 15.33 43.15
CA LYS A 260 -10.84 15.31 41.77
C LYS A 260 -11.46 16.65 41.40
N GLU A 261 -12.29 17.22 42.28
CA GLU A 261 -12.93 18.52 42.05
C GLU A 261 -11.87 19.61 41.89
N ASP A 262 -10.88 19.64 42.77
CA ASP A 262 -9.77 20.57 42.72
C ASP A 262 -8.94 20.47 41.43
N ALA A 263 -8.64 19.25 41.00
CA ALA A 263 -7.95 18.99 39.72
C ALA A 263 -8.75 19.49 38.51
N LEU A 264 -10.06 19.26 38.49
CA LEU A 264 -10.93 19.70 37.38
C LEU A 264 -11.21 21.21 37.40
N ALA A 265 -11.08 21.86 38.56
CA ALA A 265 -11.20 23.32 38.68
C ALA A 265 -9.96 24.07 38.15
N HIS A 266 -8.81 23.41 38.10
CA HIS A 266 -7.53 23.98 37.67
C HIS A 266 -6.92 23.20 36.49
N PRO A 267 -7.58 23.16 35.31
CA PRO A 267 -7.08 22.42 34.17
C PRO A 267 -5.86 23.11 33.55
N SER A 268 -4.79 22.37 33.28
CA SER A 268 -3.66 22.83 32.49
C SER A 268 -3.99 22.78 30.99
N GLN A 269 -3.58 23.82 30.28
CA GLN A 269 -3.72 23.83 28.81
C GLN A 269 -2.51 23.16 28.17
N ALA A 270 -2.76 22.11 27.42
CA ALA A 270 -1.72 21.44 26.65
C ALA A 270 -1.34 22.28 25.41
N GLN A 271 -0.05 22.38 25.14
CA GLN A 271 0.54 23.01 23.94
C GLN A 271 1.68 22.15 23.46
N LEU A 272 1.85 22.03 22.12
CA LEU A 272 2.94 21.23 21.59
C LEU A 272 4.27 21.99 21.68
N ASN A 273 5.19 21.43 22.45
CA ASN A 273 6.59 21.85 22.54
C ASN A 273 7.44 20.81 21.78
N LEU A 274 7.50 20.94 20.46
CA LEU A 274 8.19 19.99 19.60
C LEU A 274 9.67 20.36 19.47
N ASN A 275 10.55 19.41 19.75
CA ASN A 275 11.98 19.55 19.46
C ASN A 275 12.23 19.38 17.94
N GLN A 276 12.96 20.33 17.32
CA GLN A 276 13.27 20.35 15.89
C GLN A 276 14.35 19.33 15.46
N GLY A 277 14.83 18.46 16.35
CA GLY A 277 16.02 17.63 16.14
C GLY A 277 15.86 16.46 15.13
N ASN A 278 14.65 16.17 14.63
CA ASN A 278 14.40 15.03 13.73
C ASN A 278 13.93 15.43 12.32
N GLN A 279 14.19 16.67 11.91
CA GLN A 279 13.83 17.11 10.56
C GLN A 279 14.63 16.31 9.51
N ILE A 280 13.94 15.73 8.55
CA ILE A 280 14.53 14.97 7.45
C ILE A 280 14.56 15.87 6.23
N THR A 281 15.74 16.30 5.82
CA THR A 281 15.92 17.11 4.62
C THR A 281 16.66 16.40 3.49
N ASP A 282 17.33 15.30 3.80
CA ASP A 282 17.97 14.45 2.81
C ASP A 282 16.95 13.55 2.11
N TYR A 283 16.88 13.61 0.78
CA TYR A 283 15.91 12.87 -0.02
C TYR A 283 16.08 11.35 0.06
N ALA A 284 17.32 10.86 0.18
CA ALA A 284 17.60 9.43 0.28
C ALA A 284 17.22 8.89 1.66
N VAL A 285 17.47 9.68 2.71
CA VAL A 285 17.02 9.36 4.07
C VAL A 285 15.49 9.37 4.16
N LYS A 286 14.83 10.40 3.60
CA LYS A 286 13.36 10.47 3.56
C LYS A 286 12.77 9.24 2.89
N PHE A 287 13.33 8.84 1.75
CA PHE A 287 12.89 7.67 1.01
C PHE A 287 13.12 6.37 1.80
N ALA A 288 14.24 6.24 2.53
CA ALA A 288 14.51 5.10 3.39
C ALA A 288 13.51 5.00 4.56
N ILE A 289 13.19 6.12 5.18
CA ILE A 289 12.20 6.16 6.26
C ILE A 289 10.82 5.78 5.73
N ASP A 290 10.37 6.36 4.60
CA ASP A 290 9.06 6.07 4.02
C ASP A 290 8.92 4.58 3.67
N ASN A 291 9.94 3.98 3.05
CA ASN A 291 9.95 2.54 2.77
C ASN A 291 9.95 1.70 4.06
N THR A 292 10.75 2.07 5.06
CA THR A 292 10.78 1.36 6.35
C THR A 292 9.42 1.38 7.04
N VAL A 293 8.71 2.52 7.00
CA VAL A 293 7.34 2.64 7.53
C VAL A 293 6.42 1.62 6.86
N GLU A 294 6.48 1.54 5.54
CA GLU A 294 5.64 0.63 4.77
C GLU A 294 6.01 -0.84 4.95
N ASP A 295 7.30 -1.15 5.05
CA ASP A 295 7.78 -2.51 5.33
C ASP A 295 7.28 -2.99 6.69
N LEU A 296 7.29 -2.12 7.72
CA LEU A 296 6.74 -2.43 9.04
C LEU A 296 5.20 -2.56 9.00
N MET A 297 4.50 -1.67 8.28
CA MET A 297 3.05 -1.79 8.08
C MET A 297 2.69 -3.13 7.43
N LYS A 298 3.43 -3.54 6.40
CA LYS A 298 3.27 -4.82 5.69
C LYS A 298 3.54 -6.01 6.62
N ALA A 299 4.62 -5.97 7.39
CA ALA A 299 4.96 -7.01 8.36
C ALA A 299 3.87 -7.18 9.44
N ASP A 300 3.22 -6.10 9.85
CA ASP A 300 2.12 -6.10 10.81
C ASP A 300 0.73 -6.35 10.16
N GLY A 301 0.70 -6.73 8.86
CA GLY A 301 -0.51 -7.20 8.17
C GLY A 301 -1.32 -6.11 7.45
N PHE A 302 -0.77 -4.90 7.24
CA PHE A 302 -1.41 -3.90 6.38
C PHE A 302 -1.40 -4.37 4.93
N VAL A 303 -2.58 -4.38 4.30
CA VAL A 303 -2.74 -4.78 2.90
C VAL A 303 -2.69 -3.54 2.02
N PHE A 304 -1.63 -3.42 1.23
CA PHE A 304 -1.50 -2.36 0.23
C PHE A 304 -2.40 -2.63 -0.96
N GLN A 305 -3.06 -1.58 -1.44
CA GLN A 305 -3.95 -1.63 -2.58
C GLN A 305 -3.50 -0.63 -3.64
N TYR A 306 -3.41 -1.10 -4.90
CA TYR A 306 -2.84 -0.33 -6.01
C TYR A 306 -3.83 -0.13 -7.17
N SER A 307 -5.06 -0.59 -7.01
CA SER A 307 -6.16 -0.40 -7.95
C SER A 307 -7.47 -0.36 -7.18
N PHE A 308 -8.42 0.44 -7.61
CA PHE A 308 -9.69 0.67 -6.94
C PHE A 308 -10.86 0.49 -7.92
N SER A 309 -11.97 0.02 -7.40
CA SER A 309 -13.20 -0.19 -8.17
C SER A 309 -14.19 0.98 -8.04
N SER A 310 -13.98 1.87 -7.07
CA SER A 310 -14.85 3.02 -6.81
C SER A 310 -14.13 4.13 -6.05
N GLU A 311 -14.69 5.34 -6.10
CA GLU A 311 -14.20 6.50 -5.36
C GLU A 311 -14.26 6.29 -3.84
N ASP A 312 -15.31 5.65 -3.34
CA ASP A 312 -15.47 5.39 -1.90
C ASP A 312 -14.39 4.44 -1.39
N GLU A 313 -14.10 3.37 -2.15
CA GLU A 313 -13.03 2.43 -1.84
C GLU A 313 -11.65 3.13 -1.81
N GLU A 314 -11.38 3.98 -2.80
CA GLU A 314 -10.14 4.76 -2.87
C GLU A 314 -10.01 5.73 -1.69
N LYS A 315 -11.09 6.44 -1.32
CA LYS A 315 -11.09 7.36 -0.17
C LYS A 315 -10.90 6.65 1.16
N GLU A 316 -11.60 5.52 1.35
CA GLU A 316 -11.47 4.73 2.57
C GLU A 316 -10.05 4.17 2.73
N TYR A 317 -9.47 3.65 1.65
CA TYR A 317 -8.10 3.18 1.65
C TYR A 317 -7.10 4.29 1.97
N LYS A 318 -7.20 5.45 1.30
CA LYS A 318 -6.31 6.61 1.54
C LYS A 318 -6.35 7.06 2.99
N LYS A 319 -7.54 7.10 3.59
CA LYS A 319 -7.70 7.44 5.00
C LYS A 319 -7.02 6.42 5.91
N LYS A 320 -7.29 5.13 5.70
CA LYS A 320 -6.68 4.04 6.47
C LYS A 320 -5.16 4.02 6.33
N TYR A 321 -4.65 4.26 5.10
CA TYR A 321 -3.21 4.35 4.85
C TYR A 321 -2.57 5.50 5.63
N ALA A 322 -3.15 6.71 5.57
CA ALA A 322 -2.61 7.88 6.25
C ALA A 322 -2.55 7.70 7.78
N GLU A 323 -3.64 7.17 8.38
CA GLU A 323 -3.69 6.89 9.81
C GLU A 323 -2.63 5.86 10.24
N SER A 324 -2.46 4.79 9.46
CA SER A 324 -1.44 3.78 9.73
C SER A 324 -0.02 4.31 9.48
N TYR A 325 0.19 5.07 8.40
CA TYR A 325 1.49 5.65 8.08
C TYR A 325 2.00 6.54 9.21
N ASP A 326 1.16 7.43 9.75
CA ASP A 326 1.56 8.34 10.84
C ASP A 326 1.96 7.57 12.11
N GLU A 327 1.21 6.52 12.46
CA GLU A 327 1.56 5.64 13.59
C GLU A 327 2.93 5.00 13.39
N TYR A 328 3.14 4.37 12.22
CA TYR A 328 4.39 3.66 11.94
C TYR A 328 5.58 4.59 11.69
N TYR A 329 5.35 5.78 11.16
CA TYR A 329 6.39 6.80 11.05
C TYR A 329 7.00 7.13 12.42
N GLN A 330 6.16 7.36 13.42
CA GLN A 330 6.61 7.59 14.78
C GLN A 330 7.33 6.38 15.38
N LYS A 331 6.85 5.16 15.07
CA LYS A 331 7.50 3.91 15.47
C LYS A 331 8.89 3.79 14.85
N VAL A 332 9.08 4.14 13.59
CA VAL A 332 10.38 4.09 12.89
C VAL A 332 11.34 5.11 13.49
N ILE A 333 10.94 6.39 13.60
CA ILE A 333 11.83 7.46 14.09
C ILE A 333 12.31 7.19 15.52
N ASN A 334 11.43 6.64 16.37
CA ASN A 334 11.70 6.48 17.80
C ASN A 334 11.99 5.04 18.23
N GLY A 335 11.92 4.07 17.31
CA GLY A 335 11.96 2.66 17.66
C GLY A 335 13.35 2.06 17.83
N GLY A 336 14.42 2.77 17.54
CA GLY A 336 15.79 2.26 17.67
C GLY A 336 16.13 1.21 16.60
N PHE A 337 15.79 1.48 15.36
CA PHE A 337 16.13 0.62 14.21
C PHE A 337 17.50 0.96 13.63
N VAL A 338 18.14 -0.04 13.03
CA VAL A 338 19.24 0.15 12.08
C VAL A 338 18.69 -0.14 10.70
N ILE A 339 18.61 0.90 9.87
CA ILE A 339 18.09 0.85 8.51
C ILE A 339 19.29 0.89 7.56
N ASN A 340 19.64 -0.26 7.00
CA ASN A 340 20.69 -0.35 6.01
C ASN A 340 20.11 0.00 4.64
N THR A 341 20.81 0.85 3.90
CA THR A 341 20.40 1.24 2.55
C THR A 341 21.41 0.86 1.48
N SER A 342 20.96 0.86 0.23
CA SER A 342 21.78 0.73 -0.98
C SER A 342 22.34 2.07 -1.45
N ILE A 343 22.11 3.15 -0.75
CA ILE A 343 22.57 4.49 -1.14
C ILE A 343 24.10 4.54 -1.21
N ASN A 344 24.61 4.92 -2.36
CA ASN A 344 26.01 5.26 -2.53
C ASN A 344 26.13 6.79 -2.43
N GLN A 345 26.74 7.28 -1.35
CA GLN A 345 26.83 8.72 -1.08
C GLN A 345 27.52 9.50 -2.22
N GLU A 346 28.55 8.94 -2.87
CA GLU A 346 29.22 9.60 -3.96
C GLU A 346 28.31 9.70 -5.19
N ILE A 347 27.61 8.61 -5.55
CA ILE A 347 26.63 8.64 -6.65
C ILE A 347 25.49 9.60 -6.32
N GLN A 348 24.95 9.55 -5.09
CA GLN A 348 23.87 10.44 -4.65
C GLN A 348 24.27 11.90 -4.81
N LYS A 349 25.45 12.28 -4.32
CA LYS A 349 25.97 13.65 -4.38
C LYS A 349 26.19 14.11 -5.83
N GLN A 350 26.80 13.28 -6.65
CA GLN A 350 27.10 13.63 -8.05
C GLN A 350 25.81 13.73 -8.88
N VAL A 351 24.86 12.80 -8.70
CA VAL A 351 23.57 12.88 -9.40
C VAL A 351 22.79 14.12 -9.00
N GLN A 352 22.77 14.47 -7.69
CA GLN A 352 22.16 15.72 -7.22
C GLN A 352 22.83 16.94 -7.87
N GLN A 353 24.15 17.00 -7.88
CA GLN A 353 24.89 18.12 -8.47
C GLN A 353 24.59 18.25 -9.96
N ILE A 354 24.60 17.13 -10.71
CA ILE A 354 24.28 17.12 -12.15
C ILE A 354 22.87 17.63 -12.41
N VAL A 355 21.88 17.18 -11.61
CA VAL A 355 20.49 17.65 -11.73
C VAL A 355 20.43 19.16 -11.50
N THR A 356 21.01 19.66 -10.40
CA THR A 356 21.03 21.08 -10.05
C THR A 356 21.69 21.91 -11.12
N ASP A 357 22.91 21.54 -11.57
CA ASP A 357 23.70 22.31 -12.56
C ASP A 357 23.01 22.34 -13.93
N THR A 358 22.48 21.18 -14.38
CA THR A 358 21.82 21.09 -15.69
C THR A 358 20.53 21.92 -15.74
N THR A 359 19.83 22.07 -14.63
CA THR A 359 18.56 22.81 -14.54
C THR A 359 18.71 24.25 -14.06
N ALA A 360 19.93 24.66 -13.69
CA ALA A 360 20.21 26.00 -13.17
C ALA A 360 19.67 27.11 -14.08
N GLY A 361 18.90 28.03 -13.50
CA GLY A 361 18.33 29.18 -14.21
C GLY A 361 17.23 28.85 -15.23
N LYS A 362 16.72 27.61 -15.29
CA LYS A 362 15.65 27.20 -16.21
C LYS A 362 14.23 27.38 -15.63
N GLY A 363 14.11 27.73 -14.35
CA GLY A 363 12.80 27.97 -13.69
C GLY A 363 11.93 26.73 -13.56
N VAL A 364 12.53 25.55 -13.41
CA VAL A 364 11.85 24.26 -13.28
C VAL A 364 12.36 23.48 -12.10
N GLN A 365 11.56 22.57 -11.60
CA GLN A 365 11.98 21.47 -10.73
C GLN A 365 12.42 20.27 -11.56
N ALA A 366 13.25 19.41 -10.95
CA ALA A 366 13.65 18.16 -11.56
C ALA A 366 13.80 17.06 -10.52
N THR A 367 13.52 15.82 -10.95
CA THR A 367 13.75 14.62 -10.14
C THR A 367 14.57 13.61 -10.91
N ALA A 368 15.32 12.78 -10.17
CA ALA A 368 16.04 11.65 -10.72
C ALA A 368 15.96 10.46 -9.78
N THR A 369 15.68 9.27 -10.30
CA THR A 369 15.82 7.99 -9.59
C THR A 369 16.79 7.12 -10.37
N VAL A 370 17.80 6.58 -9.68
CA VAL A 370 18.80 5.66 -10.24
C VAL A 370 18.68 4.32 -9.56
N ILE A 371 18.37 3.27 -10.32
CA ILE A 371 18.33 1.88 -9.86
C ILE A 371 19.55 1.15 -10.43
N ASP A 372 20.32 0.49 -9.58
CA ASP A 372 21.37 -0.45 -10.00
C ASP A 372 20.70 -1.77 -10.42
N ASN A 373 20.91 -2.17 -11.68
CA ASN A 373 20.27 -3.35 -12.27
C ASN A 373 20.86 -4.69 -11.81
N GLN A 374 21.95 -4.69 -11.05
CA GLN A 374 22.49 -5.91 -10.42
C GLN A 374 21.80 -6.22 -9.11
N THR A 375 21.57 -5.18 -8.31
CA THR A 375 20.91 -5.31 -6.99
C THR A 375 19.41 -5.05 -7.05
N ASN A 376 18.93 -4.41 -8.12
CA ASN A 376 17.55 -3.93 -8.28
C ASN A 376 17.12 -3.00 -7.14
N THR A 377 18.04 -2.19 -6.63
CA THR A 377 17.82 -1.24 -5.55
C THR A 377 18.11 0.19 -6.00
N VAL A 378 17.46 1.16 -5.37
CA VAL A 378 17.71 2.58 -5.61
C VAL A 378 19.03 2.99 -4.97
N VAL A 379 20.01 3.38 -5.77
CA VAL A 379 21.36 3.81 -5.31
C VAL A 379 21.52 5.33 -5.22
N ALA A 380 20.63 6.08 -5.88
CA ALA A 380 20.49 7.52 -5.73
C ALA A 380 19.06 7.97 -6.06
N ILE A 381 18.58 8.98 -5.32
CA ILE A 381 17.27 9.59 -5.52
C ILE A 381 17.32 11.09 -5.27
N VAL A 382 16.88 11.87 -6.24
CA VAL A 382 16.86 13.34 -6.20
C VAL A 382 15.41 13.81 -6.25
N GLY A 383 14.96 14.47 -5.18
CA GLY A 383 13.59 14.95 -5.03
C GLY A 383 13.35 16.41 -5.43
N GLY A 384 14.40 17.14 -5.82
CA GLY A 384 14.34 18.54 -6.24
C GLY A 384 15.71 19.14 -6.53
N ILE A 385 15.72 20.32 -7.14
CA ILE A 385 16.94 21.02 -7.53
C ILE A 385 17.67 21.68 -6.35
N GLU A 386 16.99 21.84 -5.22
CA GLU A 386 17.51 22.48 -4.02
C GLU A 386 18.58 21.65 -3.29
N GLY A 387 18.72 20.36 -3.66
CA GLY A 387 19.66 19.42 -3.06
C GLY A 387 19.18 18.78 -1.76
N GLN A 388 18.21 19.40 -1.10
CA GLN A 388 17.58 18.91 0.12
C GLN A 388 16.20 19.55 0.30
N GLY A 389 15.33 18.92 1.09
CA GLY A 389 13.98 19.40 1.38
C GLY A 389 13.13 18.32 2.05
N GLU A 390 12.06 18.74 2.71
CA GLU A 390 11.13 17.84 3.40
C GLU A 390 10.27 17.04 2.42
N PHE A 391 10.05 17.56 1.21
CA PHE A 391 9.22 16.97 0.17
C PHE A 391 10.06 16.35 -0.93
N ASN A 392 10.09 15.02 -0.98
CA ASN A 392 10.78 14.26 -2.02
C ASN A 392 9.85 14.05 -3.23
N ARG A 393 9.91 14.91 -4.25
CA ARG A 393 9.06 14.83 -5.44
C ARG A 393 9.22 13.53 -6.21
N ALA A 394 10.38 12.87 -6.14
CA ALA A 394 10.61 11.61 -6.84
C ALA A 394 9.73 10.46 -6.32
N SER A 395 9.43 10.45 -5.01
CA SER A 395 8.64 9.40 -4.36
C SER A 395 7.27 9.85 -3.85
N GLN A 396 7.03 11.16 -3.71
CA GLN A 396 5.81 11.69 -3.09
C GLN A 396 4.93 12.51 -4.06
N SER A 397 5.46 12.92 -5.23
CA SER A 397 4.71 13.68 -6.23
C SER A 397 4.21 12.77 -7.36
N PHE A 398 2.97 13.00 -7.77
CA PHE A 398 2.35 12.35 -8.93
C PHE A 398 2.33 13.31 -10.09
N LYS A 399 2.89 12.91 -11.24
CA LYS A 399 3.01 13.73 -12.45
C LYS A 399 2.55 12.94 -13.66
N GLN A 400 1.96 13.62 -14.64
CA GLN A 400 1.47 12.95 -15.85
C GLN A 400 2.66 12.42 -16.67
N PRO A 401 2.71 11.08 -16.96
CA PRO A 401 3.87 10.50 -17.64
C PRO A 401 3.91 10.82 -19.14
N GLY A 402 2.81 11.27 -19.72
CA GLY A 402 2.69 11.40 -21.16
C GLY A 402 3.11 10.09 -21.86
N SER A 403 3.78 10.22 -22.98
CA SER A 403 4.23 9.06 -23.78
C SER A 403 5.30 8.17 -23.11
N ALA A 404 5.86 8.53 -21.95
CA ALA A 404 6.83 7.68 -21.26
C ALA A 404 6.21 6.37 -20.76
N ILE A 405 4.89 6.31 -20.58
CA ILE A 405 4.16 5.14 -20.11
C ILE A 405 3.95 4.07 -21.19
N LYS A 406 4.01 4.43 -22.49
CA LYS A 406 3.67 3.56 -23.62
C LYS A 406 4.34 2.18 -23.60
N PRO A 407 5.64 2.06 -23.30
CA PRO A 407 6.30 0.77 -23.25
C PRO A 407 5.57 -0.23 -22.35
N TYR A 408 5.06 0.22 -21.22
CA TYR A 408 4.60 -0.65 -20.13
C TYR A 408 3.15 -1.09 -20.28
N ILE A 409 2.25 -0.24 -20.77
CA ILE A 409 0.81 -0.53 -20.81
C ILE A 409 0.28 -0.79 -22.23
N SER A 410 1.07 -0.52 -23.27
CA SER A 410 0.65 -0.73 -24.65
C SER A 410 1.52 -1.76 -25.36
N TYR A 411 2.81 -1.47 -25.48
CA TYR A 411 3.69 -2.23 -26.36
C TYR A 411 4.16 -3.56 -25.75
N THR A 412 4.62 -3.60 -24.50
CA THR A 412 5.01 -4.86 -23.85
C THR A 412 3.84 -5.84 -23.75
N PRO A 413 2.64 -5.43 -23.31
CA PRO A 413 1.47 -6.31 -23.35
C PRO A 413 1.07 -6.77 -24.77
N ALA A 414 1.31 -5.96 -25.81
CA ALA A 414 1.09 -6.41 -27.19
C ALA A 414 2.08 -7.51 -27.58
N LEU A 415 3.38 -7.37 -27.23
CA LEU A 415 4.37 -8.42 -27.43
C LEU A 415 4.00 -9.72 -26.72
N GLU A 416 3.43 -9.64 -25.52
CA GLU A 416 2.87 -10.80 -24.77
C GLU A 416 1.75 -11.52 -25.55
N ARG A 417 0.93 -10.76 -26.28
CA ARG A 417 -0.18 -11.31 -27.09
C ARG A 417 0.27 -11.84 -28.45
N GLY A 418 1.59 -11.87 -28.72
CA GLY A 418 2.18 -12.45 -29.93
C GLY A 418 2.44 -11.46 -31.07
N TYR A 419 2.30 -10.14 -30.81
CA TYR A 419 2.84 -9.13 -31.70
C TYR A 419 4.37 -9.21 -31.69
N THR A 420 4.99 -8.74 -32.78
CA THR A 420 6.43 -8.67 -32.92
C THR A 420 6.86 -7.21 -33.15
N PRO A 421 8.12 -6.86 -32.96
CA PRO A 421 8.63 -5.52 -33.29
C PRO A 421 8.31 -5.04 -34.69
N ASN A 422 8.18 -5.99 -35.64
CA ASN A 422 7.91 -5.72 -37.06
C ASN A 422 6.42 -5.83 -37.45
N THR A 423 5.54 -6.20 -36.51
CA THR A 423 4.11 -6.26 -36.77
C THR A 423 3.60 -4.88 -37.20
N PRO A 424 2.90 -4.79 -38.34
CA PRO A 424 2.30 -3.55 -38.78
C PRO A 424 1.11 -3.18 -37.88
N ILE A 425 0.98 -1.91 -37.55
CA ILE A 425 -0.12 -1.33 -36.80
C ILE A 425 -0.58 -0.05 -37.47
N SER A 426 -1.89 0.12 -37.59
CA SER A 426 -2.46 1.29 -38.26
C SER A 426 -2.27 2.57 -37.45
N ASP A 427 -1.75 3.60 -38.12
CA ASP A 427 -1.66 4.98 -37.62
C ASP A 427 -2.81 5.86 -38.19
N ALA A 428 -3.74 5.27 -38.94
CA ALA A 428 -4.89 5.97 -39.49
C ALA A 428 -5.76 6.57 -38.38
N LYS A 429 -6.34 7.72 -38.63
CA LYS A 429 -7.33 8.33 -37.74
C LYS A 429 -8.58 7.45 -37.72
N GLY A 430 -8.90 6.93 -36.55
CA GLY A 430 -10.13 6.17 -36.34
C GLY A 430 -11.37 7.09 -36.22
N ASN A 431 -12.31 6.73 -35.37
CA ASN A 431 -13.44 7.60 -35.03
C ASN A 431 -12.97 8.79 -34.15
N SER A 432 -13.92 9.64 -33.74
CA SER A 432 -13.63 10.84 -32.93
C SER A 432 -13.01 10.57 -31.56
N SER A 433 -13.06 9.32 -31.06
CA SER A 433 -12.47 8.94 -29.78
C SER A 433 -10.96 8.63 -29.84
N TYR A 434 -10.38 8.53 -31.05
CA TYR A 434 -8.93 8.32 -31.19
C TYR A 434 -8.16 9.60 -30.93
N PRO A 435 -7.04 9.54 -30.16
CA PRO A 435 -6.20 10.70 -29.92
C PRO A 435 -5.53 11.18 -31.21
N ASP A 436 -5.24 12.46 -31.28
CA ASP A 436 -4.39 12.97 -32.36
C ASP A 436 -2.90 12.66 -32.09
N ASN A 437 -2.13 12.46 -33.15
CA ASN A 437 -0.69 12.40 -33.05
C ASN A 437 -0.13 13.81 -32.83
N TRP A 438 1.08 13.90 -32.25
CA TRP A 438 1.82 15.15 -32.09
C TRP A 438 2.29 15.75 -33.42
N TYR A 439 2.28 14.96 -34.50
CA TYR A 439 2.64 15.34 -35.86
C TYR A 439 1.40 15.45 -36.76
N SER A 440 1.49 16.28 -37.80
CA SER A 440 0.41 16.45 -38.78
C SER A 440 0.31 15.23 -39.71
N ASP A 441 -0.91 14.74 -39.93
CA ASP A 441 -1.19 13.68 -40.93
C ASP A 441 -0.71 14.04 -42.35
N SER A 442 -0.69 15.34 -42.69
CA SER A 442 -0.18 15.82 -43.99
C SER A 442 1.32 15.65 -44.19
N ILE A 443 2.10 15.62 -43.12
CA ILE A 443 3.55 15.46 -43.17
C ILE A 443 3.94 13.98 -43.29
N TYR A 444 3.20 13.11 -42.66
CA TYR A 444 3.58 11.69 -42.53
C TYR A 444 2.56 10.75 -43.15
N GLN A 445 1.76 11.02 -44.11
CA GLN A 445 0.79 10.14 -44.84
C GLN A 445 0.97 8.61 -44.57
N ARG A 446 1.10 8.22 -43.35
CA ARG A 446 1.43 6.84 -42.92
C ARG A 446 0.12 6.15 -42.46
N ASN A 447 -0.27 5.15 -43.24
CA ASN A 447 -1.44 4.32 -42.84
C ASN A 447 -1.05 3.23 -41.87
N ASP A 448 0.14 2.61 -42.06
CA ASP A 448 0.65 1.55 -41.19
C ASP A 448 2.11 1.79 -40.82
N LEU A 449 2.43 1.52 -39.56
CA LEU A 449 3.77 1.58 -38.98
C LEU A 449 4.13 0.20 -38.41
N THR A 450 5.41 -0.17 -38.36
CA THR A 450 5.81 -1.28 -37.50
C THR A 450 5.69 -0.84 -36.03
N LEU A 451 5.48 -1.78 -35.13
CA LEU A 451 5.46 -1.48 -33.69
C LEU A 451 6.70 -0.69 -33.27
N THR A 452 7.89 -1.10 -33.76
CA THR A 452 9.16 -0.40 -33.50
C THR A 452 9.10 1.04 -33.97
N LYS A 453 8.65 1.29 -35.21
CA LYS A 453 8.58 2.65 -35.76
C LYS A 453 7.55 3.51 -35.02
N ALA A 454 6.42 2.95 -34.68
CA ALA A 454 5.40 3.65 -33.91
C ALA A 454 5.90 4.09 -32.53
N LEU A 455 6.70 3.24 -31.86
CA LEU A 455 7.34 3.60 -30.58
C LEU A 455 8.45 4.64 -30.76
N GLU A 456 9.31 4.49 -31.80
CA GLU A 456 10.42 5.40 -32.14
C GLU A 456 9.96 6.83 -32.26
N ILE A 457 8.88 7.06 -33.04
CA ILE A 457 8.31 8.39 -33.26
C ILE A 457 7.24 8.75 -32.20
N SER A 458 7.02 7.87 -31.26
CA SER A 458 6.06 8.09 -30.16
C SER A 458 4.61 8.33 -30.61
N ALA A 459 4.16 7.64 -31.67
CA ALA A 459 2.82 7.76 -32.21
C ALA A 459 1.73 7.45 -31.15
N ASN A 460 0.67 8.27 -31.10
CA ASN A 460 -0.39 8.12 -30.09
C ASN A 460 -1.43 7.06 -30.52
N ARG A 461 -1.86 7.10 -31.77
CA ARG A 461 -2.92 6.21 -32.27
C ARG A 461 -2.55 4.74 -32.19
N PRO A 462 -1.33 4.28 -32.57
CA PRO A 462 -0.90 2.92 -32.35
C PRO A 462 -0.92 2.49 -30.88
N ALA A 463 -0.41 3.33 -29.97
CA ALA A 463 -0.42 3.03 -28.53
C ALA A 463 -1.84 2.88 -27.98
N TYR A 464 -2.75 3.78 -28.38
CA TYR A 464 -4.15 3.72 -27.98
C TYR A 464 -4.85 2.45 -28.52
N ARG A 465 -4.58 2.06 -29.80
CA ARG A 465 -5.15 0.82 -30.36
C ARG A 465 -4.72 -0.40 -29.56
N LEU A 466 -3.43 -0.53 -29.30
CA LEU A 466 -2.89 -1.66 -28.53
C LEU A 466 -3.51 -1.74 -27.12
N ALA A 467 -3.67 -0.61 -26.48
CA ALA A 467 -4.30 -0.55 -25.15
C ALA A 467 -5.80 -0.86 -25.20
N SER A 468 -6.50 -0.45 -26.28
CA SER A 468 -7.93 -0.73 -26.46
C SER A 468 -8.25 -2.22 -26.66
N GLU A 469 -7.23 -3.02 -27.02
CA GLU A 469 -7.38 -4.48 -27.13
C GLU A 469 -7.21 -5.18 -25.78
N MET A 470 -6.84 -4.47 -24.73
CA MET A 470 -6.63 -5.04 -23.40
C MET A 470 -7.92 -5.00 -22.57
N PRO A 471 -8.20 -6.03 -21.79
CA PRO A 471 -9.30 -5.99 -20.82
C PRO A 471 -9.17 -4.85 -19.82
N ASP A 472 -7.94 -4.59 -19.38
CA ASP A 472 -7.58 -3.50 -18.47
C ASP A 472 -6.17 -2.97 -18.82
N PRO A 473 -6.08 -1.76 -19.38
CA PRO A 473 -4.79 -1.19 -19.78
C PRO A 473 -3.81 -0.96 -18.62
N ILE A 474 -4.30 -0.69 -17.40
CA ILE A 474 -3.45 -0.39 -16.25
C ILE A 474 -3.06 -1.63 -15.43
N ASP A 475 -3.58 -2.82 -15.75
CA ASP A 475 -3.22 -4.06 -15.03
C ASP A 475 -1.71 -4.28 -14.87
N PRO A 476 -0.84 -4.03 -15.88
CA PRO A 476 0.59 -4.14 -15.68
C PRO A 476 1.15 -3.15 -14.63
N LEU A 477 0.61 -1.94 -14.55
CA LEU A 477 1.04 -0.95 -13.55
C LEU A 477 0.58 -1.36 -12.14
N ALA A 478 -0.63 -1.88 -12.02
CA ALA A 478 -1.13 -2.41 -10.73
C ALA A 478 -0.26 -3.58 -10.25
N LYS A 479 0.16 -4.49 -11.17
CA LYS A 479 1.12 -5.58 -10.87
C LYS A 479 2.51 -5.08 -10.50
N MET A 480 2.90 -3.90 -10.96
CA MET A 480 4.13 -3.20 -10.56
C MET A 480 3.91 -2.24 -9.37
N ASN A 481 2.82 -2.39 -8.63
CA ASN A 481 2.52 -1.63 -7.43
C ASN A 481 2.58 -0.10 -7.62
N PHE A 482 2.23 0.38 -8.83
CA PHE A 482 2.16 1.82 -9.09
C PHE A 482 1.17 2.48 -8.15
N ARG A 483 1.58 3.55 -7.52
CA ARG A 483 0.70 4.36 -6.68
C ARG A 483 0.03 5.45 -7.48
N GLY A 484 -1.10 5.93 -6.98
CA GLY A 484 -1.85 7.01 -7.62
C GLY A 484 -2.75 6.55 -8.76
N LEU A 485 -2.86 5.24 -9.03
CA LEU A 485 -3.88 4.73 -9.93
C LEU A 485 -5.26 4.92 -9.29
N SER A 486 -6.20 5.47 -10.07
CA SER A 486 -7.58 5.72 -9.66
C SER A 486 -8.53 4.71 -10.31
N TYR A 487 -9.71 4.55 -9.73
CA TYR A 487 -10.79 3.79 -10.35
C TYR A 487 -11.20 4.33 -11.74
N LEU A 488 -10.84 5.57 -12.08
CA LEU A 488 -11.10 6.20 -13.39
C LEU A 488 -10.04 5.85 -14.44
N ASP A 489 -8.91 5.27 -14.06
CA ASP A 489 -7.77 5.05 -14.96
C ASP A 489 -7.88 3.76 -15.80
N HIS A 490 -8.94 2.96 -15.62
CA HIS A 490 -9.22 1.73 -16.37
C HIS A 490 -9.72 2.00 -17.79
N ASN A 491 -8.98 2.81 -18.56
CA ASN A 491 -9.36 3.18 -19.92
C ASN A 491 -8.13 3.36 -20.85
N PRO A 492 -8.27 3.21 -22.18
CA PRO A 492 -7.13 3.27 -23.11
C PRO A 492 -6.42 4.63 -23.20
N ILE A 493 -7.02 5.73 -22.73
CA ILE A 493 -6.38 7.06 -22.78
C ILE A 493 -5.12 7.12 -21.90
N THR A 494 -5.05 6.28 -20.86
CA THR A 494 -3.86 6.13 -20.02
C THR A 494 -2.62 5.70 -20.83
N SER A 495 -2.82 5.04 -21.98
CA SER A 495 -1.73 4.62 -22.88
C SER A 495 -0.94 5.78 -23.49
N ILE A 496 -1.50 6.98 -23.49
CA ILE A 496 -0.81 8.20 -23.92
C ILE A 496 -0.49 9.13 -22.75
N GLY A 497 -0.73 8.68 -21.51
CA GLY A 497 -0.34 9.35 -20.27
C GLY A 497 -1.42 10.20 -19.62
N GLY A 498 -2.68 10.00 -19.97
CA GLY A 498 -3.83 10.67 -19.34
C GLY A 498 -4.31 9.92 -18.11
N PHE A 499 -3.71 10.16 -16.94
CA PHE A 499 -4.09 9.57 -15.65
C PHE A 499 -4.84 10.57 -14.78
N THR A 500 -5.64 10.09 -13.86
CA THR A 500 -6.35 10.93 -12.88
C THR A 500 -5.37 11.71 -12.00
N HIS A 501 -4.38 11.04 -11.44
CA HIS A 501 -3.38 11.66 -10.55
C HIS A 501 -1.99 11.74 -11.18
N GLY A 502 -1.66 10.83 -12.08
CA GLY A 502 -0.30 10.68 -12.62
C GLY A 502 0.48 9.55 -11.93
N VAL A 503 1.81 9.54 -12.15
CA VAL A 503 2.72 8.50 -11.64
C VAL A 503 3.91 9.13 -10.92
N ARG A 504 4.57 8.37 -10.04
CA ARG A 504 5.78 8.82 -9.34
C ARG A 504 7.02 8.54 -10.21
N ASN A 505 8.05 9.37 -10.04
CA ASN A 505 9.33 9.18 -10.74
C ASN A 505 9.97 7.83 -10.38
N VAL A 506 9.91 7.43 -9.13
CA VAL A 506 10.47 6.17 -8.63
C VAL A 506 9.76 4.95 -9.24
N ASP A 507 8.44 5.01 -9.46
CA ASP A 507 7.68 3.92 -10.11
C ASP A 507 8.07 3.80 -11.59
N MET A 508 8.31 4.92 -12.27
CA MET A 508 8.78 4.91 -13.66
C MET A 508 10.18 4.30 -13.79
N ALA A 509 11.09 4.56 -12.85
CA ALA A 509 12.40 3.91 -12.81
C ALA A 509 12.27 2.39 -12.59
N ALA A 510 11.36 1.97 -11.70
CA ALA A 510 11.07 0.55 -11.44
C ALA A 510 10.45 -0.15 -12.66
N ALA A 511 9.61 0.54 -13.43
CA ALA A 511 9.05 -0.02 -14.67
C ALA A 511 10.14 -0.27 -15.73
N VAL A 512 11.11 0.65 -15.85
CA VAL A 512 12.30 0.41 -16.72
C VAL A 512 13.11 -0.77 -16.21
N ASN A 513 13.39 -0.83 -14.91
CA ASN A 513 14.13 -1.92 -14.26
C ASN A 513 13.41 -3.28 -14.45
N THR A 514 12.08 -3.32 -14.42
CA THR A 514 11.29 -4.52 -14.67
C THR A 514 11.60 -5.11 -16.06
N LEU A 515 11.70 -4.28 -17.09
CA LEU A 515 12.09 -4.76 -18.42
C LEU A 515 13.53 -5.30 -18.43
N VAL A 516 14.47 -4.62 -17.79
CA VAL A 516 15.89 -5.07 -17.70
C VAL A 516 16.01 -6.36 -16.90
N SER A 517 15.15 -6.54 -15.89
CA SER A 517 15.08 -7.76 -15.06
C SER A 517 14.33 -8.91 -15.73
N GLY A 518 14.03 -8.81 -17.05
CA GLY A 518 13.33 -9.85 -17.79
C GLY A 518 11.86 -9.98 -17.40
N GLY A 519 11.24 -8.88 -17.03
CA GLY A 519 9.83 -8.79 -16.64
C GLY A 519 9.54 -9.07 -15.17
N ALA A 520 10.54 -9.41 -14.38
CA ALA A 520 10.42 -9.54 -12.92
C ALA A 520 10.39 -8.15 -12.28
N TYR A 521 9.32 -7.84 -11.54
CA TYR A 521 9.19 -6.58 -10.84
C TYR A 521 9.90 -6.63 -9.49
N HIS A 522 10.66 -5.60 -9.22
CA HIS A 522 11.29 -5.34 -7.94
C HIS A 522 10.76 -4.01 -7.39
N SER A 523 10.18 -4.05 -6.20
CA SER A 523 9.70 -2.84 -5.52
C SER A 523 10.82 -1.82 -5.41
N PRO A 524 10.62 -0.56 -5.85
CA PRO A 524 11.65 0.45 -5.77
C PRO A 524 11.88 0.86 -4.32
N THR A 525 12.97 0.44 -3.75
CA THR A 525 13.41 0.81 -2.40
C THR A 525 14.92 1.01 -2.37
N ASN A 526 15.38 1.83 -1.45
CA ASN A 526 16.77 1.88 -1.07
C ASN A 526 17.05 1.12 0.24
N VAL A 527 16.03 0.59 0.91
CA VAL A 527 16.20 -0.22 2.12
C VAL A 527 16.61 -1.64 1.75
N THR A 528 17.72 -2.10 2.30
CA THR A 528 18.22 -3.46 2.09
C THR A 528 17.95 -4.37 3.29
N LYS A 529 17.98 -3.81 4.50
CA LYS A 529 17.74 -4.56 5.73
C LYS A 529 17.32 -3.62 6.87
N ILE A 530 16.38 -4.06 7.69
CA ILE A 530 15.97 -3.38 8.92
C ILE A 530 16.22 -4.32 10.10
N THR A 531 16.95 -3.83 11.10
CA THR A 531 17.24 -4.57 12.32
C THR A 531 16.79 -3.78 13.53
N GLN A 532 16.15 -4.44 14.49
CA GLN A 532 15.80 -3.85 15.78
C GLN A 532 17.01 -3.90 16.71
N ARG A 533 17.54 -2.76 17.14
CA ARG A 533 18.77 -2.70 17.97
C ARG A 533 18.63 -3.33 19.35
N SER A 534 17.44 -3.27 19.94
CA SER A 534 17.21 -3.83 21.27
C SER A 534 17.32 -5.36 21.32
N SER A 535 17.00 -6.05 20.22
CA SER A 535 16.92 -7.51 20.13
C SER A 535 17.86 -8.14 19.11
N ASP A 536 18.57 -7.32 18.33
CA ASP A 536 19.33 -7.72 17.14
C ASP A 536 18.50 -8.55 16.13
N SER A 537 17.17 -8.46 16.24
CA SER A 537 16.26 -9.17 15.35
C SER A 537 16.15 -8.48 14.00
N VAL A 538 16.19 -9.27 12.93
CA VAL A 538 15.90 -8.78 11.57
C VAL A 538 14.40 -8.64 11.43
N VAL A 539 13.95 -7.45 11.09
CA VAL A 539 12.54 -7.10 10.86
C VAL A 539 12.19 -7.18 9.38
N TYR A 540 13.12 -6.80 8.53
CA TYR A 540 13.02 -6.87 7.09
C TYR A 540 14.38 -7.22 6.48
N ASP A 541 14.35 -8.08 5.47
CA ASP A 541 15.51 -8.40 4.63
C ASP A 541 15.03 -8.48 3.18
N ARG A 542 15.57 -7.59 2.34
CA ARG A 542 15.17 -7.51 0.93
C ARG A 542 15.44 -8.79 0.15
N SER A 543 16.43 -9.59 0.58
CA SER A 543 16.74 -10.86 -0.09
C SER A 543 15.62 -11.89 -0.01
N GLU A 544 14.68 -11.70 0.91
CA GLU A 544 13.50 -12.56 1.11
C GLU A 544 12.25 -12.02 0.35
N GLU A 545 12.36 -10.85 -0.30
CA GLU A 545 11.22 -10.24 -0.99
C GLU A 545 10.93 -10.95 -2.32
N ALA A 546 9.66 -11.26 -2.55
CA ALA A 546 9.21 -11.86 -3.80
C ALA A 546 9.28 -10.86 -4.96
N SER A 547 9.72 -11.33 -6.12
CA SER A 547 9.78 -10.55 -7.36
C SER A 547 8.77 -11.12 -8.35
N PRO A 548 7.50 -10.63 -8.35
CA PRO A 548 6.46 -11.16 -9.22
C PRO A 548 6.79 -10.90 -10.70
N GLN A 549 6.49 -11.88 -11.54
CA GLN A 549 6.64 -11.76 -12.98
C GLN A 549 5.48 -10.96 -13.56
N VAL A 550 5.77 -9.79 -14.13
CA VAL A 550 4.79 -8.91 -14.79
C VAL A 550 4.75 -9.16 -16.29
N TYR A 551 5.92 -9.35 -16.92
CA TYR A 551 6.05 -9.65 -18.34
C TYR A 551 6.95 -10.87 -18.53
N THR A 552 6.83 -11.54 -19.66
CA THR A 552 7.77 -12.60 -20.02
C THR A 552 9.16 -12.03 -20.33
N PRO A 553 10.25 -12.79 -20.10
CA PRO A 553 11.59 -12.39 -20.48
C PRO A 553 11.72 -12.05 -21.97
N GLN A 554 10.99 -12.74 -22.82
CA GLN A 554 10.95 -12.54 -24.26
C GLN A 554 10.37 -11.17 -24.62
N ALA A 555 9.17 -10.82 -24.08
CA ALA A 555 8.53 -9.53 -24.34
C ALA A 555 9.36 -8.37 -23.80
N SER A 556 9.93 -8.51 -22.61
CA SER A 556 10.82 -7.52 -21.99
C SER A 556 12.06 -7.26 -22.85
N TYR A 557 12.73 -8.33 -23.31
CA TYR A 557 13.91 -8.21 -24.17
C TYR A 557 13.59 -7.56 -25.52
N GLN A 558 12.49 -7.95 -26.16
CA GLN A 558 12.01 -7.32 -27.39
C GLN A 558 11.68 -5.84 -27.18
N MET A 559 11.05 -5.50 -26.04
CA MET A 559 10.73 -4.12 -25.70
C MET A 559 11.99 -3.26 -25.54
N LEU A 560 13.01 -3.75 -24.84
CA LEU A 560 14.31 -3.07 -24.74
C LEU A 560 14.94 -2.84 -26.13
N GLY A 561 14.85 -3.84 -27.02
CA GLY A 561 15.27 -3.70 -28.42
C GLY A 561 14.53 -2.58 -29.17
N MET A 562 13.22 -2.51 -29.00
CA MET A 562 12.39 -1.44 -29.58
C MET A 562 12.71 -0.06 -28.97
N MET A 563 12.97 0.01 -27.66
CA MET A 563 13.35 1.25 -26.99
C MET A 563 14.73 1.79 -27.44
N LYS A 564 15.64 0.96 -27.95
CA LYS A 564 16.88 1.43 -28.60
C LYS A 564 16.57 2.29 -29.82
N SER A 565 15.55 1.98 -30.61
CA SER A 565 15.17 2.78 -31.79
C SER A 565 14.67 4.18 -31.40
N VAL A 566 14.14 4.37 -30.22
CA VAL A 566 13.75 5.69 -29.69
C VAL A 566 14.97 6.61 -29.53
N VAL A 567 16.18 6.05 -29.36
CA VAL A 567 17.44 6.80 -29.26
C VAL A 567 18.18 6.87 -30.58
N PHE A 568 18.30 5.75 -31.31
CA PHE A 568 19.21 5.59 -32.46
C PHE A 568 18.48 5.48 -33.80
N GLY A 569 17.15 5.46 -33.81
CA GLY A 569 16.36 5.40 -35.04
C GLY A 569 16.45 6.67 -35.87
N SER A 570 16.05 6.58 -37.13
CA SER A 570 16.14 7.70 -38.09
C SER A 570 15.32 8.92 -37.72
N GLU A 571 14.21 8.74 -36.93
CA GLU A 571 13.32 9.80 -36.46
C GLU A 571 13.20 9.77 -34.94
N ALA A 572 14.28 9.35 -34.25
CA ALA A 572 14.36 9.10 -32.82
C ALA A 572 13.96 10.34 -32.01
N THR A 573 12.93 10.18 -31.19
CA THR A 573 12.45 11.21 -30.25
C THR A 573 13.39 11.38 -29.05
N GLY A 574 14.13 10.35 -28.69
CA GLY A 574 15.03 10.31 -27.53
C GLY A 574 16.50 10.60 -27.79
N LYS A 575 16.87 11.01 -29.03
CA LYS A 575 18.29 11.18 -29.44
C LYS A 575 19.12 12.13 -28.56
N TYR A 576 18.50 13.07 -27.88
CA TYR A 576 19.20 14.04 -27.01
C TYR A 576 19.70 13.45 -25.69
N GLY A 577 19.20 12.26 -25.30
CA GLY A 577 19.69 11.50 -24.15
C GLY A 577 20.87 10.58 -24.48
N ASP A 578 21.27 10.49 -25.73
CA ASP A 578 22.44 9.70 -26.15
C ASP A 578 23.73 10.26 -25.57
N PHE A 579 24.43 9.43 -24.80
CA PHE A 579 25.71 9.74 -24.17
C PHE A 579 26.89 8.93 -24.78
N GLY A 580 26.69 8.37 -25.96
CA GLY A 580 27.71 7.58 -26.65
C GLY A 580 27.76 6.10 -26.25
N TYR A 581 26.71 5.59 -25.60
CA TYR A 581 26.58 4.19 -25.20
C TYR A 581 25.62 3.45 -26.16
N PRO A 582 26.09 2.51 -27.02
CA PRO A 582 25.29 1.98 -28.11
C PRO A 582 24.11 1.09 -27.70
N PHE A 583 24.03 0.71 -26.44
CA PHE A 583 23.01 -0.19 -25.91
C PHE A 583 22.04 0.51 -24.94
N LEU A 584 21.80 1.80 -25.17
CA LEU A 584 20.81 2.57 -24.43
C LEU A 584 19.39 2.28 -24.95
N ALA A 585 18.52 1.84 -24.09
CA ALA A 585 17.07 1.75 -24.32
C ALA A 585 16.35 2.87 -23.56
N ALA A 586 15.53 3.69 -24.25
CA ALA A 586 14.89 4.82 -23.59
C ALA A 586 13.51 5.18 -24.17
N LYS A 587 12.78 6.03 -23.44
CA LYS A 587 11.52 6.61 -23.89
C LYS A 587 11.35 8.02 -23.34
N THR A 588 10.91 8.94 -24.19
CA THR A 588 10.52 10.30 -23.83
C THR A 588 9.05 10.38 -23.44
N GLY A 589 8.70 11.26 -22.52
CA GLY A 589 7.35 11.66 -22.19
C GLY A 589 7.18 13.17 -22.29
N THR A 590 6.05 13.59 -22.82
CA THR A 590 5.67 14.99 -22.94
C THR A 590 4.17 15.06 -22.78
N THR A 591 3.70 15.93 -21.90
CA THR A 591 2.28 16.21 -21.74
C THR A 591 1.84 17.43 -22.53
N ASP A 592 0.55 17.62 -22.62
CA ASP A 592 -0.03 18.81 -23.24
C ASP A 592 0.54 20.07 -22.59
N TYR A 593 0.72 21.10 -23.38
CA TYR A 593 1.32 22.38 -22.98
C TYR A 593 2.74 22.26 -22.38
N TYR A 594 3.42 21.10 -22.50
CA TYR A 594 4.78 20.86 -22.00
C TYR A 594 4.90 21.08 -20.48
N ILE A 595 3.91 20.67 -19.71
CA ILE A 595 3.87 20.84 -18.26
C ILE A 595 4.80 19.84 -17.59
N ASP A 596 4.66 18.56 -17.93
CA ASP A 596 5.49 17.46 -17.42
C ASP A 596 6.32 16.88 -18.56
N LEU A 597 7.63 16.87 -18.39
CA LEU A 597 8.55 16.31 -19.35
C LEU A 597 9.35 15.18 -18.70
N TRP A 598 9.50 14.08 -19.45
CA TRP A 598 10.14 12.87 -18.95
C TRP A 598 11.20 12.33 -19.90
N TYR A 599 12.20 11.69 -19.29
CA TYR A 599 13.10 10.80 -19.98
C TYR A 599 13.37 9.59 -19.10
N THR A 600 12.96 8.40 -19.53
CA THR A 600 13.18 7.14 -18.82
C THR A 600 14.01 6.22 -19.69
N GLY A 601 14.97 5.52 -19.11
CA GLY A 601 15.80 4.62 -19.91
C GLY A 601 16.74 3.78 -19.07
N ALA A 602 17.35 2.81 -19.72
CA ALA A 602 18.32 1.91 -19.09
C ALA A 602 19.45 1.51 -20.02
N THR A 603 20.54 1.13 -19.40
CA THR A 603 21.58 0.23 -19.91
C THR A 603 21.54 -1.06 -19.10
N PRO A 604 22.34 -2.07 -19.40
CA PRO A 604 22.45 -3.24 -18.52
C PRO A 604 22.89 -2.94 -17.09
N TYR A 605 23.47 -1.76 -16.83
CA TYR A 605 23.97 -1.37 -15.49
C TYR A 605 22.95 -0.62 -14.64
N TYR A 606 22.24 0.33 -15.24
CA TYR A 606 21.36 1.24 -14.51
C TYR A 606 20.05 1.48 -15.22
N SER A 607 18.97 1.56 -14.46
CA SER A 607 17.67 2.07 -14.87
C SER A 607 17.45 3.44 -14.25
N VAL A 608 17.11 4.44 -15.07
CA VAL A 608 17.01 5.84 -14.65
C VAL A 608 15.72 6.46 -15.16
N ALA A 609 15.02 7.19 -14.29
CA ALA A 609 13.91 8.05 -14.64
C ALA A 609 14.20 9.51 -14.25
N ILE A 610 14.05 10.41 -15.22
CA ILE A 610 14.15 11.86 -15.03
C ILE A 610 12.80 12.49 -15.34
N TRP A 611 12.38 13.40 -14.49
CA TRP A 611 11.25 14.30 -14.72
C TRP A 611 11.70 15.75 -14.55
N THR A 612 11.17 16.65 -15.38
CA THR A 612 11.24 18.10 -15.19
C THR A 612 9.85 18.71 -15.32
N GLY A 613 9.58 19.72 -14.49
CA GLY A 613 8.27 20.35 -14.41
C GLY A 613 8.23 21.44 -13.36
N GLY A 614 7.04 21.78 -12.89
CA GLY A 614 6.84 22.66 -11.76
C GLY A 614 6.01 21.99 -10.66
N ASP A 615 6.01 22.57 -9.46
CA ASP A 615 5.03 22.21 -8.42
C ASP A 615 3.63 22.65 -8.85
N GLU A 616 3.55 23.78 -9.52
CA GLU A 616 2.38 24.24 -10.28
C GLU A 616 2.56 23.92 -11.78
N ASN A 617 1.49 24.04 -12.56
CA ASN A 617 1.49 23.76 -13.99
C ASN A 617 2.24 24.83 -14.79
N ILE A 618 3.56 24.72 -14.81
CA ILE A 618 4.47 25.62 -15.55
C ILE A 618 4.78 25.03 -16.92
N SER A 619 4.47 25.75 -17.99
CA SER A 619 4.78 25.32 -19.36
C SER A 619 6.26 25.46 -19.68
N GLN A 620 6.87 24.37 -20.15
CA GLN A 620 8.26 24.26 -20.58
C GLN A 620 8.38 24.33 -22.11
N SER A 621 7.74 25.31 -22.73
CA SER A 621 7.54 25.39 -24.18
C SER A 621 8.79 25.79 -24.98
N SER A 622 9.84 26.34 -24.36
CA SER A 622 11.09 26.65 -25.05
C SER A 622 11.81 25.39 -25.54
N TRP A 623 12.51 25.45 -26.64
CA TRP A 623 13.25 24.32 -27.21
C TRP A 623 14.23 23.69 -26.21
N GLU A 624 14.93 24.52 -25.46
CA GLU A 624 15.89 24.04 -24.44
C GLU A 624 15.18 23.30 -23.31
N GLN A 625 14.07 23.87 -22.79
CA GLN A 625 13.31 23.25 -21.72
C GLN A 625 12.73 21.90 -22.15
N GLN A 626 12.20 21.79 -23.37
CA GLN A 626 11.68 20.51 -23.89
C GLN A 626 12.71 19.38 -23.95
N LYS A 627 14.01 19.71 -24.01
CA LYS A 627 15.11 18.72 -24.06
C LYS A 627 15.76 18.51 -22.67
N LEU A 628 15.37 19.28 -21.69
CA LEU A 628 16.01 19.31 -20.39
C LEU A 628 16.09 17.94 -19.69
N PRO A 629 15.01 17.12 -19.62
CA PRO A 629 15.13 15.79 -19.01
C PRO A 629 16.10 14.88 -19.77
N SER A 630 16.20 15.03 -21.11
CA SER A 630 17.18 14.28 -21.90
C SER A 630 18.63 14.69 -21.57
N TYR A 631 18.88 15.97 -21.35
CA TYR A 631 20.21 16.45 -20.97
C TYR A 631 20.60 16.05 -19.55
N VAL A 632 19.67 16.12 -18.61
CA VAL A 632 19.88 15.61 -17.25
C VAL A 632 20.21 14.12 -17.29
N PHE A 633 19.38 13.32 -18.01
CA PHE A 633 19.62 11.89 -18.20
C PHE A 633 21.00 11.61 -18.81
N LYS A 634 21.34 12.29 -19.90
CA LYS A 634 22.62 12.16 -20.56
C LYS A 634 23.80 12.39 -19.59
N ASN A 635 23.76 13.48 -18.84
CA ASN A 635 24.83 13.84 -17.92
C ASN A 635 24.94 12.85 -16.75
N VAL A 636 23.82 12.42 -16.18
CA VAL A 636 23.76 11.38 -15.15
C VAL A 636 24.34 10.07 -15.66
N MET A 637 23.91 9.61 -16.84
CA MET A 637 24.37 8.35 -17.40
C MET A 637 25.85 8.43 -17.83
N THR A 638 26.32 9.56 -18.31
CA THR A 638 27.75 9.78 -18.62
C THR A 638 28.60 9.56 -17.36
N TYR A 639 28.18 10.14 -16.22
CA TYR A 639 28.87 9.94 -14.96
C TYR A 639 28.83 8.48 -14.50
N LEU A 640 27.66 7.86 -14.50
CA LEU A 640 27.46 6.49 -14.02
C LEU A 640 28.22 5.44 -14.84
N HIS A 641 28.58 5.74 -16.09
CA HIS A 641 29.28 4.82 -17.00
C HIS A 641 30.79 5.06 -17.13
N GLN A 642 31.36 5.97 -16.34
CA GLN A 642 32.82 6.17 -16.34
C GLN A 642 33.55 4.88 -15.99
N GLY A 643 34.42 4.42 -16.88
CA GLY A 643 35.20 3.20 -16.71
C GLY A 643 34.43 1.87 -16.86
N LYS A 644 33.14 1.90 -17.19
CA LYS A 644 32.35 0.68 -17.39
C LYS A 644 32.47 0.18 -18.84
N PRO A 645 32.65 -1.14 -19.06
CA PRO A 645 32.68 -1.71 -20.42
C PRO A 645 31.29 -1.57 -21.07
N GLN A 646 31.30 -1.48 -22.41
CA GLN A 646 30.08 -1.48 -23.21
C GLN A 646 29.59 -2.91 -23.38
N ILE A 647 28.44 -3.24 -22.78
CA ILE A 647 27.75 -4.54 -22.86
C ILE A 647 26.30 -4.34 -23.29
N ASP A 648 25.75 -5.28 -24.04
CA ASP A 648 24.35 -5.24 -24.45
C ASP A 648 23.44 -5.95 -23.43
N PHE A 649 22.15 -5.69 -23.54
CA PHE A 649 21.14 -6.43 -22.80
C PHE A 649 21.18 -7.91 -23.19
N THR A 650 21.03 -8.77 -22.22
CA THR A 650 20.86 -10.20 -22.43
C THR A 650 19.46 -10.61 -22.00
N MET A 651 18.84 -11.48 -22.78
CA MET A 651 17.56 -12.06 -22.35
C MET A 651 17.79 -12.85 -21.08
N LYS A 652 17.14 -12.46 -20.02
CA LYS A 652 17.20 -13.18 -18.73
C LYS A 652 16.52 -14.53 -18.92
N SER A 653 17.21 -15.62 -18.59
CA SER A 653 16.57 -16.91 -18.53
C SER A 653 15.71 -16.96 -17.26
N GLY A 654 14.43 -16.65 -17.38
CA GLY A 654 13.44 -17.08 -16.41
C GLY A 654 13.47 -18.62 -16.36
N SER A 655 13.22 -19.22 -15.20
CA SER A 655 13.20 -20.67 -15.01
C SER A 655 12.62 -21.36 -16.23
N LYS A 656 13.46 -22.11 -16.98
CA LYS A 656 13.14 -23.00 -18.09
C LYS A 656 11.84 -22.68 -18.85
N VAL A 657 11.80 -21.59 -19.58
CA VAL A 657 10.90 -21.47 -20.73
C VAL A 657 11.67 -22.02 -21.91
N ASN A 658 11.27 -23.19 -22.39
CA ASN A 658 11.80 -23.73 -23.62
C ASN A 658 11.60 -22.69 -24.75
N ALA A 659 12.64 -22.48 -25.54
CA ALA A 659 12.68 -21.51 -26.64
C ALA A 659 11.73 -21.86 -27.82
N ASP A 660 10.82 -22.78 -27.62
CA ASP A 660 9.81 -23.22 -28.58
C ASP A 660 8.43 -22.67 -28.22
N HIS A 661 8.11 -21.53 -28.80
CA HIS A 661 6.82 -20.88 -28.67
C HIS A 661 5.62 -21.75 -29.12
N SER A 662 5.84 -22.80 -29.89
CA SER A 662 4.81 -23.74 -30.28
C SER A 662 4.34 -24.56 -29.06
N GLN A 663 5.26 -24.94 -28.17
CA GLN A 663 4.95 -25.69 -26.95
C GLN A 663 4.29 -24.80 -25.88
N TYR A 664 4.69 -23.52 -25.79
CA TYR A 664 4.04 -22.60 -24.83
C TYR A 664 2.58 -22.33 -25.21
N ARG A 665 2.30 -22.10 -26.51
CA ARG A 665 0.93 -22.00 -27.04
C ARG A 665 0.17 -23.31 -26.90
N GLU A 666 0.83 -24.43 -27.03
CA GLU A 666 0.25 -25.76 -26.84
C GLU A 666 -0.07 -26.00 -25.37
N THR A 667 0.86 -25.72 -24.47
CA THR A 667 0.68 -25.87 -23.01
C THR A 667 -0.34 -24.90 -22.44
N GLU A 668 -0.39 -23.64 -22.93
CA GLU A 668 -1.45 -22.69 -22.56
C GLU A 668 -2.79 -23.10 -23.18
N ARG A 669 -2.81 -23.59 -24.43
CA ARG A 669 -4.01 -24.19 -25.03
C ARG A 669 -4.45 -25.44 -24.29
N GLU A 670 -3.53 -26.31 -23.89
CA GLU A 670 -3.83 -27.52 -23.11
C GLU A 670 -4.27 -27.16 -21.69
N ASN A 671 -3.63 -26.17 -21.01
CA ASN A 671 -4.06 -25.66 -19.72
C ASN A 671 -5.40 -24.92 -19.81
N LEU A 672 -5.61 -24.12 -20.84
CA LEU A 672 -6.89 -23.48 -21.12
C LEU A 672 -7.94 -24.53 -21.56
N ALA A 673 -7.57 -25.51 -22.38
CA ALA A 673 -8.45 -26.62 -22.75
C ALA A 673 -8.74 -27.54 -21.55
N ALA A 674 -7.77 -27.77 -20.65
CA ALA A 674 -7.97 -28.48 -19.39
C ALA A 674 -8.82 -27.68 -18.40
N GLN A 675 -8.63 -26.38 -18.30
CA GLN A 675 -9.52 -25.49 -17.55
C GLN A 675 -10.92 -25.47 -18.15
N ILE A 676 -11.04 -25.30 -19.47
CA ILE A 676 -12.32 -25.37 -20.20
C ILE A 676 -12.97 -26.77 -20.09
N ALA A 677 -12.18 -27.84 -20.10
CA ALA A 677 -12.68 -29.20 -19.88
C ALA A 677 -13.13 -29.40 -18.42
N THR A 678 -12.43 -28.82 -17.44
CA THR A 678 -12.80 -28.81 -16.01
C THR A 678 -14.09 -28.02 -15.81
N TYR A 679 -14.23 -26.88 -16.50
CA TYR A 679 -15.46 -26.08 -16.51
C TYR A 679 -16.62 -26.81 -17.22
N LYS A 680 -16.35 -27.54 -18.31
CA LYS A 680 -17.37 -28.33 -19.03
C LYS A 680 -17.84 -29.56 -18.25
N THR A 681 -17.03 -30.06 -17.32
CA THR A 681 -17.40 -31.22 -16.49
C THR A 681 -18.15 -30.87 -15.23
N ASN A 682 -18.26 -29.57 -14.88
CA ASN A 682 -19.01 -29.11 -13.71
C ASN A 682 -19.92 -27.91 -14.05
N PRO A 683 -21.11 -28.18 -14.63
CA PRO A 683 -22.04 -27.13 -15.09
C PRO A 683 -22.52 -26.17 -13.99
N LEU A 684 -22.39 -26.56 -12.72
CA LEU A 684 -22.77 -25.72 -11.58
C LEU A 684 -21.77 -24.53 -11.35
N ASP A 685 -20.50 -24.72 -11.71
CA ASP A 685 -19.46 -23.68 -11.48
C ASP A 685 -19.51 -22.59 -12.56
N GLU A 686 -19.83 -22.92 -13.81
CA GLU A 686 -20.01 -21.92 -14.89
C GLU A 686 -21.17 -20.96 -14.60
N GLY A 687 -22.29 -21.49 -14.10
CA GLY A 687 -23.44 -20.68 -13.74
C GLY A 687 -23.18 -19.76 -12.54
N VAL A 688 -22.34 -20.18 -11.59
CA VAL A 688 -21.97 -19.39 -10.40
C VAL A 688 -21.03 -18.23 -10.78
N VAL A 689 -20.03 -18.48 -11.63
CA VAL A 689 -19.08 -17.44 -12.09
C VAL A 689 -19.79 -16.42 -13.00
N ASP A 690 -20.64 -16.89 -13.92
CA ASP A 690 -21.42 -16.03 -14.81
C ASP A 690 -22.43 -15.18 -14.01
N LYS A 691 -23.08 -15.77 -13.03
CA LYS A 691 -23.98 -15.07 -12.10
C LYS A 691 -23.22 -14.00 -11.29
N ALA A 692 -22.05 -14.32 -10.76
CA ALA A 692 -21.25 -13.37 -9.99
C ALA A 692 -20.79 -12.17 -10.85
N LEU A 693 -20.38 -12.42 -12.09
CA LEU A 693 -20.03 -11.35 -13.03
C LEU A 693 -21.25 -10.48 -13.37
N TYR A 694 -22.39 -11.10 -13.64
CA TYR A 694 -23.65 -10.42 -13.89
C TYR A 694 -24.04 -9.52 -12.71
N GLU A 695 -24.01 -10.04 -11.48
CA GLU A 695 -24.35 -9.30 -10.28
C GLU A 695 -23.41 -8.09 -10.06
N ASN A 696 -22.13 -8.26 -10.35
CA ASN A 696 -21.14 -7.15 -10.25
C ASN A 696 -21.42 -6.05 -11.29
N ILE A 697 -21.74 -6.41 -12.53
CA ILE A 697 -22.10 -5.44 -13.58
C ILE A 697 -23.39 -4.70 -13.18
N MET A 698 -24.41 -5.42 -12.72
CA MET A 698 -25.68 -4.82 -12.31
C MET A 698 -25.52 -3.89 -11.11
N LYS A 699 -24.67 -4.25 -10.14
CA LYS A 699 -24.34 -3.39 -8.99
C LYS A 699 -23.60 -2.11 -9.42
N ALA A 700 -22.68 -2.23 -10.38
CA ALA A 700 -22.00 -1.08 -10.96
C ALA A 700 -23.00 -0.13 -11.64
N ILE A 701 -23.91 -0.65 -12.48
CA ILE A 701 -24.98 0.14 -13.12
C ILE A 701 -25.86 0.82 -12.07
N GLN A 702 -26.20 0.12 -10.99
CA GLN A 702 -27.03 0.66 -9.91
C GLN A 702 -26.30 1.80 -9.16
N ASN A 703 -25.03 1.66 -8.89
CA ASN A 703 -24.21 2.70 -8.24
C ASN A 703 -24.12 3.95 -9.13
N LEU A 704 -23.91 3.76 -10.44
CA LEU A 704 -23.85 4.85 -11.42
C LEU A 704 -25.20 5.60 -11.58
N ASN A 705 -26.32 4.92 -11.37
CA ASN A 705 -27.62 5.57 -11.34
C ASN A 705 -27.75 6.61 -10.22
N ASN A 706 -27.03 6.45 -9.13
CA ASN A 706 -27.04 7.34 -7.97
C ASN A 706 -26.04 8.52 -8.11
N GLN A 707 -25.15 8.50 -9.09
CA GLN A 707 -24.15 9.55 -9.32
C GLN A 707 -24.67 10.65 -10.26
N THR A 708 -24.15 11.87 -10.09
CA THR A 708 -24.46 13.00 -10.99
C THR A 708 -23.39 13.10 -12.06
N PHE A 709 -23.79 13.06 -13.33
CA PHE A 709 -22.90 13.21 -14.47
C PHE A 709 -22.99 14.63 -15.03
N THR A 710 -21.84 15.20 -15.36
CA THR A 710 -21.71 16.55 -15.92
C THR A 710 -21.10 16.57 -17.32
N SER A 711 -20.62 15.40 -17.82
CA SER A 711 -19.92 15.26 -19.09
C SER A 711 -20.38 14.02 -19.85
N TYR A 712 -20.66 14.19 -21.14
CA TYR A 712 -20.94 13.10 -22.07
C TYR A 712 -19.75 12.15 -22.21
N ASP A 713 -18.51 12.66 -22.19
CA ASP A 713 -17.30 11.84 -22.34
C ASP A 713 -17.17 10.85 -21.17
N THR A 714 -17.46 11.30 -19.96
CA THR A 714 -17.47 10.42 -18.78
C THR A 714 -18.54 9.34 -18.91
N LEU A 715 -19.75 9.69 -19.35
CA LEU A 715 -20.83 8.73 -19.56
C LEU A 715 -20.45 7.69 -20.63
N ASN A 716 -19.91 8.14 -21.77
CA ASN A 716 -19.55 7.28 -22.88
C ASN A 716 -18.43 6.29 -22.51
N ASN A 717 -17.42 6.75 -21.76
CA ASN A 717 -16.31 5.91 -21.32
C ASN A 717 -16.79 4.79 -20.39
N ILE A 718 -17.60 5.13 -19.39
CA ILE A 718 -18.13 4.16 -18.42
C ILE A 718 -19.06 3.15 -19.10
N THR A 719 -19.93 3.60 -19.98
CA THR A 719 -20.87 2.71 -20.69
C THR A 719 -20.17 1.80 -21.67
N SER A 720 -19.12 2.27 -22.34
CA SER A 720 -18.27 1.44 -23.20
C SER A 720 -17.57 0.31 -22.41
N TYR A 721 -17.05 0.63 -21.22
CA TYR A 721 -16.45 -0.35 -20.32
C TYR A 721 -17.46 -1.41 -19.90
N LEU A 722 -18.65 -0.99 -19.42
CA LEU A 722 -19.69 -1.95 -18.99
C LEU A 722 -20.20 -2.81 -20.14
N THR A 723 -20.27 -2.26 -21.36
CA THR A 723 -20.58 -3.03 -22.57
C THR A 723 -19.53 -4.10 -22.82
N GLY A 724 -18.23 -3.79 -22.67
CA GLY A 724 -17.15 -4.77 -22.76
C GLY A 724 -17.26 -5.87 -21.70
N GLN A 725 -17.66 -5.55 -20.48
CA GLN A 725 -17.90 -6.55 -19.44
C GLN A 725 -19.13 -7.43 -19.75
N LYS A 726 -20.20 -6.86 -20.33
CA LYS A 726 -21.39 -7.60 -20.78
C LYS A 726 -21.02 -8.69 -21.78
N GLU A 727 -20.15 -8.43 -22.73
CA GLU A 727 -19.72 -9.42 -23.74
C GLU A 727 -18.99 -10.63 -23.14
N ARG A 728 -18.50 -10.54 -21.91
CA ARG A 728 -17.86 -11.64 -21.18
C ARG A 728 -18.86 -12.60 -20.53
N LEU A 729 -20.13 -12.22 -20.41
CA LEU A 729 -21.18 -13.09 -19.89
C LEU A 729 -21.43 -14.24 -20.87
N LEU A 730 -21.70 -15.42 -20.34
CA LEU A 730 -22.03 -16.62 -21.12
C LEU A 730 -23.53 -16.69 -21.38
N SER A 731 -24.35 -16.26 -20.44
CA SER A 731 -25.81 -16.30 -20.55
C SER A 731 -26.32 -15.14 -21.41
N GLU A 732 -26.99 -15.51 -22.53
CA GLU A 732 -27.63 -14.52 -23.42
C GLU A 732 -28.74 -13.72 -22.68
N GLU A 733 -29.36 -14.34 -21.68
CA GLU A 733 -30.35 -13.64 -20.85
C GLU A 733 -29.71 -12.60 -19.98
N TYR A 734 -28.54 -12.88 -19.36
CA TYR A 734 -27.78 -11.91 -18.57
C TYR A 734 -27.26 -10.76 -19.45
N LYS A 735 -26.78 -11.06 -20.65
CA LYS A 735 -26.41 -10.03 -21.64
C LYS A 735 -27.56 -9.10 -21.97
N ALA A 736 -28.76 -9.65 -22.25
CA ALA A 736 -29.94 -8.88 -22.58
C ALA A 736 -30.38 -7.99 -21.40
N ASN A 737 -30.29 -8.50 -20.18
CA ASN A 737 -30.65 -7.75 -18.98
C ASN A 737 -29.66 -6.59 -18.69
N VAL A 738 -28.36 -6.84 -18.89
CA VAL A 738 -27.33 -5.80 -18.78
C VAL A 738 -27.52 -4.74 -19.87
N GLU A 739 -27.77 -5.15 -21.12
CA GLU A 739 -28.02 -4.24 -22.23
C GLU A 739 -29.20 -3.31 -21.96
N SER A 740 -30.33 -3.85 -21.52
CA SER A 740 -31.51 -3.06 -21.17
C SER A 740 -31.23 -2.05 -20.04
N SER A 741 -30.45 -2.49 -19.04
CA SER A 741 -30.08 -1.64 -17.91
C SER A 741 -29.09 -0.55 -18.29
N LEU A 742 -28.12 -0.85 -19.17
CA LEU A 742 -27.19 0.14 -19.74
C LEU A 742 -27.91 1.18 -20.59
N GLN A 743 -28.84 0.78 -21.46
CA GLN A 743 -29.62 1.72 -22.27
C GLN A 743 -30.42 2.68 -21.37
N SER A 744 -31.02 2.16 -20.30
CA SER A 744 -31.74 2.96 -19.32
C SER A 744 -30.80 3.95 -18.59
N LEU A 745 -29.61 3.49 -18.18
CA LEU A 745 -28.59 4.34 -17.57
C LEU A 745 -28.17 5.47 -18.53
N ILE A 746 -27.83 5.13 -19.77
CA ILE A 746 -27.41 6.10 -20.81
C ILE A 746 -28.46 7.16 -20.99
N TYR A 747 -29.71 6.76 -21.22
CA TYR A 747 -30.82 7.69 -21.45
C TYR A 747 -31.00 8.69 -20.30
N ASN A 748 -30.97 8.17 -19.06
CA ASN A 748 -31.16 9.02 -17.87
C ASN A 748 -30.00 9.97 -17.62
N LYS A 749 -28.76 9.50 -17.84
CA LYS A 749 -27.57 10.33 -17.63
C LYS A 749 -27.38 11.35 -18.75
N GLN A 750 -27.72 11.03 -19.99
CA GLN A 750 -27.77 12.02 -21.07
C GLN A 750 -28.72 13.15 -20.73
N TYR A 751 -29.88 12.80 -20.22
CA TYR A 751 -30.86 13.79 -19.78
C TYR A 751 -30.34 14.66 -18.63
N GLN A 752 -29.66 14.08 -17.63
CA GLN A 752 -29.02 14.84 -16.54
C GLN A 752 -27.92 15.79 -17.05
N ILE A 753 -27.13 15.35 -18.01
CA ILE A 753 -26.07 16.16 -18.63
C ILE A 753 -26.67 17.29 -19.43
N ASP A 754 -27.75 17.05 -20.16
CA ASP A 754 -28.47 18.08 -20.90
C ASP A 754 -29.06 19.15 -19.98
N VAL A 755 -29.64 18.75 -18.86
CA VAL A 755 -30.14 19.67 -17.83
C VAL A 755 -29.00 20.46 -17.17
N TYR A 756 -27.86 19.79 -16.89
CA TYR A 756 -26.67 20.44 -16.35
C TYR A 756 -26.11 21.49 -17.35
N ASN A 757 -26.01 21.13 -18.62
CA ASN A 757 -25.48 21.99 -19.66
C ASN A 757 -26.49 23.11 -20.07
N ALA A 758 -27.79 22.84 -19.92
CA ALA A 758 -28.86 23.82 -20.13
C ALA A 758 -29.07 24.78 -18.94
N ASN A 759 -28.21 24.73 -17.91
CA ASN A 759 -28.25 25.63 -16.75
C ASN A 759 -27.92 27.10 -17.10
N ASN A 760 -28.29 27.50 -18.31
CA ASN A 760 -28.60 28.85 -18.72
C ASN A 760 -30.13 29.00 -18.85
N PRO A 761 -30.72 30.10 -18.46
CA PRO A 761 -32.03 30.25 -17.86
C PRO A 761 -33.21 30.18 -18.81
N SER A 762 -33.27 29.25 -19.71
CA SER A 762 -34.45 29.17 -20.63
C SER A 762 -34.81 27.69 -20.93
N GLY A 763 -35.49 27.06 -19.98
CA GLY A 763 -36.41 25.99 -20.30
C GLY A 763 -35.89 24.57 -20.22
N GLY A 764 -35.37 24.14 -19.07
CA GLY A 764 -35.15 22.71 -18.75
C GLY A 764 -36.35 22.10 -18.02
N PRO A 765 -36.45 20.73 -17.98
CA PRO A 765 -37.54 20.04 -17.33
C PRO A 765 -37.59 20.29 -15.81
N THR A 766 -38.78 20.26 -15.27
CA THR A 766 -39.06 20.55 -13.87
C THR A 766 -38.58 19.46 -12.94
N LYS A 767 -38.31 19.78 -11.67
CA LYS A 767 -37.91 18.80 -10.60
C LYS A 767 -38.94 17.66 -10.45
N ALA A 768 -40.19 17.87 -10.83
CA ALA A 768 -41.27 16.88 -10.79
C ALA A 768 -41.14 15.85 -11.92
N GLU A 769 -40.72 16.23 -13.11
CA GLU A 769 -40.50 15.35 -14.24
C GLU A 769 -39.28 14.45 -14.00
N LEU A 770 -38.18 15.03 -13.41
CA LEU A 770 -37.00 14.28 -12.98
C LEU A 770 -37.32 13.21 -11.90
N GLN A 771 -38.23 13.54 -10.97
CA GLN A 771 -38.63 12.62 -9.91
C GLN A 771 -39.55 11.49 -10.46
N GLN A 772 -40.36 11.78 -11.44
CA GLN A 772 -41.23 10.77 -12.07
C GLN A 772 -40.44 9.77 -12.90
N GLU A 773 -39.38 10.21 -13.56
CA GLU A 773 -38.48 9.37 -14.33
C GLU A 773 -37.63 8.50 -13.42
N LYS A 774 -37.14 9.03 -12.30
CA LYS A 774 -36.48 8.26 -11.25
C LYS A 774 -37.37 7.12 -10.71
N ASN A 775 -38.66 7.41 -10.47
CA ASN A 775 -39.61 6.39 -10.01
C ASN A 775 -39.88 5.29 -11.06
N ASN A 776 -39.89 5.65 -12.35
CA ASN A 776 -40.04 4.70 -13.44
C ASN A 776 -38.83 3.72 -13.52
N ILE A 777 -37.60 4.22 -13.27
CA ILE A 777 -36.38 3.42 -13.24
C ILE A 777 -36.35 2.51 -12.03
N GLU A 778 -36.72 2.98 -10.85
CA GLU A 778 -36.80 2.18 -9.64
C GLU A 778 -37.81 1.03 -9.81
N ASN A 779 -38.92 1.27 -10.51
CA ASN A 779 -39.89 0.24 -10.84
C ASN A 779 -39.36 -0.76 -11.88
N ALA A 780 -38.59 -0.31 -12.88
CA ALA A 780 -37.97 -1.20 -13.86
C ALA A 780 -36.93 -2.11 -13.24
N ILE A 781 -36.10 -1.60 -12.32
CA ILE A 781 -35.12 -2.37 -11.55
C ILE A 781 -35.82 -3.38 -10.66
N LYS A 782 -36.90 -3.01 -9.98
CA LYS A 782 -37.68 -3.92 -9.13
C LYS A 782 -38.31 -5.06 -9.95
N ASN A 783 -38.89 -4.74 -11.12
CA ASN A 783 -39.42 -5.78 -12.03
C ASN A 783 -38.34 -6.73 -12.55
N LEU A 784 -37.12 -6.24 -12.72
CA LEU A 784 -35.96 -7.06 -13.12
C LEU A 784 -35.51 -8.01 -11.98
N GLN A 785 -35.47 -7.51 -10.74
CA GLN A 785 -35.15 -8.29 -9.54
C GLN A 785 -36.18 -9.40 -9.29
N ASP A 786 -37.48 -9.11 -9.47
CA ASP A 786 -38.56 -10.09 -9.31
C ASP A 786 -38.52 -11.20 -10.38
N ARG A 787 -38.05 -10.88 -11.61
CA ARG A 787 -37.84 -11.86 -12.69
C ARG A 787 -36.63 -12.77 -12.40
N ILE A 788 -35.54 -12.22 -11.85
CA ILE A 788 -34.35 -12.99 -11.46
C ILE A 788 -34.69 -13.97 -10.33
N ALA A 789 -35.45 -13.54 -9.34
CA ALA A 789 -35.89 -14.39 -8.23
C ALA A 789 -36.73 -15.59 -8.73
N LYS A 790 -37.63 -15.36 -9.69
CA LYS A 790 -38.43 -16.45 -10.32
C LYS A 790 -37.61 -17.46 -11.12
N LEU A 791 -36.51 -17.04 -11.73
CA LEU A 791 -35.58 -17.93 -12.46
C LEU A 791 -34.78 -18.80 -11.50
N ASP A 792 -34.38 -18.25 -10.36
CA ASP A 792 -33.66 -18.98 -9.29
C ASP A 792 -34.59 -20.07 -8.68
N GLU A 793 -35.87 -19.77 -8.52
CA GLU A 793 -36.86 -20.75 -8.05
C GLU A 793 -37.09 -21.88 -9.08
N GLN A 794 -37.07 -21.59 -10.38
CA GLN A 794 -37.23 -22.61 -11.43
C GLN A 794 -36.00 -23.51 -11.55
N LYS A 795 -34.78 -22.98 -11.34
CA LYS A 795 -33.54 -23.77 -11.33
C LYS A 795 -33.43 -24.68 -10.12
N THR A 796 -33.89 -24.26 -8.95
CA THR A 796 -33.95 -25.11 -7.74
C THR A 796 -35.00 -26.22 -7.85
N SER A 797 -36.11 -26.02 -8.55
CA SER A 797 -37.10 -27.03 -8.78
C SER A 797 -36.68 -28.08 -9.80
N THR A 798 -35.86 -27.71 -10.81
CA THR A 798 -35.32 -28.65 -11.82
C THR A 798 -34.19 -29.51 -11.27
N SER A 799 -33.38 -28.99 -10.31
CA SER A 799 -32.33 -29.78 -9.64
C SER A 799 -32.87 -30.79 -8.63
N SER A 800 -34.07 -30.55 -8.07
CA SER A 800 -34.74 -31.53 -7.18
C SER A 800 -35.49 -32.66 -7.91
N SER A 801 -35.84 -32.46 -9.18
CA SER A 801 -36.50 -33.51 -9.98
C SER A 801 -35.50 -34.46 -10.67
N SER A 802 -34.23 -34.10 -10.82
CA SER A 802 -33.18 -34.98 -11.37
C SER A 802 -32.56 -35.94 -10.36
N ASN A 803 -32.76 -35.70 -9.04
CA ASN A 803 -32.27 -36.60 -7.98
C ASN A 803 -33.27 -37.71 -7.57
N SER A 804 -34.48 -37.77 -8.13
CA SER A 804 -35.47 -38.79 -7.79
C SER A 804 -35.60 -39.96 -8.79
N SER A 805 -34.77 -39.99 -9.85
CA SER A 805 -34.88 -41.03 -10.90
C SER A 805 -33.71 -42.03 -10.98
N ASN A 806 -32.78 -42.03 -9.99
CA ASN A 806 -31.66 -42.99 -9.98
C ASN A 806 -31.58 -43.85 -8.71
N ASN A 807 -32.73 -44.36 -8.26
CA ASN A 807 -32.76 -45.45 -7.26
C ASN A 807 -33.87 -46.46 -7.54
N THR A 808 -33.75 -47.24 -8.60
CA THR A 808 -34.33 -48.56 -8.70
C THR A 808 -33.70 -49.29 -9.88
N SER A 809 -32.80 -50.19 -9.61
CA SER A 809 -32.62 -51.50 -10.26
C SER A 809 -31.16 -51.96 -10.22
N SER A 810 -30.81 -52.78 -9.28
CA SER A 810 -29.94 -53.93 -9.48
C SER A 810 -30.03 -54.88 -8.30
N SER A 811 -30.94 -55.81 -8.40
CA SER A 811 -30.81 -57.13 -7.76
C SER A 811 -31.10 -58.20 -8.82
N SER A 812 -30.20 -59.19 -8.85
CA SER A 812 -30.26 -60.49 -9.52
C SER A 812 -29.48 -60.60 -10.84
N GLN A 813 -28.37 -61.16 -10.74
CA GLN A 813 -27.64 -62.36 -11.18
C GLN A 813 -26.15 -62.05 -11.33
#